data_2e7e36172c6cd60a4855c9eb9a747175
#
_entry.id   2e7e36172c6cd60a4855c9eb9a747175
#
_cell.length_a   1.000
_cell.length_b   1.000
_cell.length_c   1.000
_cell.angle_alpha   90.00
_cell.angle_beta   90.00
_cell.angle_gamma   90.00
#
_symmetry.space_group_name_H-M   'P 1'
#
loop_
_entity.id
_entity.type
_entity.pdbx_description
1 polymer ?
#
loop_
_entity_poly.entity_id
_entity_poly.type
_entity_poly.pdbx_seq_one_letter_code
_entity_poly.pdbx_strand_id
1 'polypeptide(L)'
;MASPGQCSSLAYAYAYDHAGRLLTVGHTVNGGQAHVLADNQYDELGRLKANKANGSEALFTSYDYNLRSWLTKVTNPAFEEELLYNESDGTAKPLYGGNISSMEWKAGIDGGSRRYGFTYDGLGRLTAATYGEKATSGKKPGKGGGNYDTRYAYDKMGNILSLRRQGLHDDGVCDVIDDLKYTYDGNQVIRVGDSAIDPVYKDCFTFVDGTEDETEYEYDENGNLTKDLNRGICGIEYNCLNLPSEVDFTDGSRITYAYDGGGRKLRTDYYMNPLTMSVPQLSGGTGTAGEDALVHTWTDYCAGKVYENDTLRMSLFDGGYVSYDAKADASSPSPSYHYYIKDHLGDNRVVLGENGAIEQVNHYYPFGGMMGESKSLASSQRYKYNGKELDRTHGLDWYDYGARMYDPALARWMAPDPLAEKYYGVSPYAYCGDNPINAMDPDGQDFYYSKNGHFLFQDKKTTNFIYVDDKKLMYKNRAVTYDQFIKLSSTVYAESSVVYGITNREEMYAIASVHLRNSKAYGANNVQAKRMRNTDLSNLTETMEMANAAVINALQGGHDYSNGAAQWDGAEQAMVKKEYQNKPSDGRIMYKMNTMGWSMNIIHYNSWKSAIERKFGMNKFTVPRIERATSNYKGMFNKNKIRLHSTAQYGLTIFWKTN
;
A
#
# COMPACT_ATOMS: atom_id res chain seq x y z
N MET A 1 -13.43 -11.95 33.05
CA MET A 1 -12.29 -12.27 33.96
C MET A 1 -11.48 -13.33 33.25
N ALA A 2 -10.18 -13.15 33.06
CA ALA A 2 -9.34 -14.15 32.40
C ALA A 2 -9.32 -15.43 33.21
N SER A 3 -9.52 -16.57 32.57
CA SER A 3 -9.41 -17.87 33.23
C SER A 3 -7.99 -18.08 33.76
N PRO A 4 -7.81 -18.73 34.94
CA PRO A 4 -6.47 -19.04 35.44
C PRO A 4 -5.70 -19.89 34.45
N GLY A 5 -4.55 -19.38 33.95
CA GLY A 5 -3.69 -20.05 32.97
C GLY A 5 -3.56 -19.38 31.61
N GLN A 6 -4.37 -18.35 31.29
CA GLN A 6 -4.23 -17.60 30.04
C GLN A 6 -3.09 -16.57 30.11
N CYS A 7 -2.48 -16.28 28.92
CA CYS A 7 -1.44 -15.30 28.77
C CYS A 7 -1.83 -13.94 29.38
N SER A 8 -1.14 -13.53 30.45
CA SER A 8 -1.42 -12.29 31.18
C SER A 8 -0.57 -11.10 30.70
N SER A 9 0.62 -11.35 30.12
CA SER A 9 1.51 -10.29 29.69
C SER A 9 2.22 -10.61 28.35
N LEU A 10 2.26 -9.62 27.46
CA LEU A 10 3.07 -9.61 26.26
C LEU A 10 4.01 -8.40 26.34
N ALA A 11 5.30 -8.62 26.17
CA ALA A 11 6.30 -7.55 26.14
C ALA A 11 6.98 -7.50 24.78
N TYR A 12 7.15 -6.29 24.24
CA TYR A 12 7.87 -6.02 23.01
C TYR A 12 9.11 -5.18 23.29
N ALA A 13 10.23 -5.52 22.66
CA ALA A 13 11.47 -4.77 22.69
C ALA A 13 11.86 -4.37 21.27
N TYR A 14 12.16 -3.09 21.06
CA TYR A 14 12.50 -2.55 19.74
C TYR A 14 13.91 -1.98 19.78
N ALA A 15 14.72 -2.30 18.76
CA ALA A 15 16.01 -1.66 18.55
C ALA A 15 16.02 -0.94 17.20
N TYR A 16 16.67 0.23 17.18
CA TYR A 16 16.74 1.09 15.99
C TYR A 16 18.19 1.45 15.71
N ASP A 17 18.52 1.70 14.43
CA ASP A 17 19.80 2.26 14.06
C ASP A 17 19.85 3.79 14.27
N HIS A 18 21.01 4.38 13.98
CA HIS A 18 21.23 5.83 14.10
C HIS A 18 20.36 6.68 13.17
N ALA A 19 19.79 6.09 12.11
CA ALA A 19 18.85 6.74 11.18
C ALA A 19 17.38 6.55 11.61
N GLY A 20 17.12 5.87 12.75
CA GLY A 20 15.78 5.59 13.27
C GLY A 20 15.08 4.44 12.54
N ARG A 21 15.81 3.61 11.78
CA ARG A 21 15.23 2.43 11.12
C ARG A 21 15.17 1.27 12.11
N LEU A 22 14.05 0.54 12.09
CA LEU A 22 13.84 -0.60 12.99
C LEU A 22 14.79 -1.74 12.64
N LEU A 23 15.69 -2.11 13.55
CA LEU A 23 16.61 -3.23 13.41
C LEU A 23 15.99 -4.52 13.91
N THR A 24 15.59 -4.57 15.17
CA THR A 24 15.05 -5.81 15.75
C THR A 24 13.73 -5.57 16.48
N VAL A 25 12.89 -6.60 16.47
CA VAL A 25 11.69 -6.69 17.31
C VAL A 25 11.81 -7.96 18.15
N GLY A 26 11.92 -7.80 19.45
CA GLY A 26 11.84 -8.90 20.42
C GLY A 26 10.44 -9.01 21.00
N HIS A 27 10.00 -10.23 21.29
CA HIS A 27 8.71 -10.52 21.90
C HIS A 27 8.87 -11.54 23.02
N THR A 28 8.19 -11.31 24.14
CA THR A 28 8.21 -12.19 25.31
C THR A 28 6.78 -12.40 25.81
N VAL A 29 6.41 -13.65 26.04
CA VAL A 29 5.13 -14.06 26.59
C VAL A 29 5.33 -14.45 28.07
N ASN A 30 4.56 -13.84 28.98
CA ASN A 30 4.58 -14.10 30.43
C ASN A 30 5.98 -14.10 31.08
N GLY A 31 6.89 -13.24 30.60
CA GLY A 31 8.27 -13.16 31.10
C GLY A 31 9.14 -14.38 30.76
N GLY A 32 8.70 -15.23 29.83
CA GLY A 32 9.45 -16.39 29.34
C GLY A 32 10.64 -16.01 28.44
N GLN A 33 11.06 -16.93 27.60
CA GLN A 33 12.14 -16.70 26.63
C GLN A 33 11.75 -15.62 25.62
N ALA A 34 12.69 -14.73 25.30
CA ALA A 34 12.49 -13.74 24.25
C ALA A 34 12.66 -14.36 22.88
N HIS A 35 11.71 -14.11 21.97
CA HIS A 35 11.75 -14.48 20.56
C HIS A 35 12.02 -13.25 19.71
N VAL A 36 12.88 -13.38 18.70
CA VAL A 36 13.16 -12.31 17.73
C VAL A 36 12.16 -12.44 16.59
N LEU A 37 11.18 -11.54 16.55
CA LEU A 37 10.15 -11.53 15.49
C LEU A 37 10.67 -11.00 14.16
N ALA A 38 11.60 -10.05 14.22
CA ALA A 38 12.25 -9.47 13.05
C ALA A 38 13.68 -9.06 13.39
N ASP A 39 14.60 -9.31 12.46
CA ASP A 39 15.97 -8.79 12.44
C ASP A 39 16.23 -8.25 11.02
N ASN A 40 16.14 -6.91 10.90
CA ASN A 40 16.11 -6.20 9.64
C ASN A 40 17.50 -5.71 9.24
N GLN A 41 17.85 -5.88 7.99
CA GLN A 41 19.03 -5.33 7.36
C GLN A 41 18.62 -4.39 6.23
N TYR A 42 19.33 -3.28 6.12
CA TYR A 42 19.04 -2.25 5.11
C TYR A 42 20.22 -2.08 4.16
N ASP A 43 19.92 -1.74 2.91
CA ASP A 43 20.94 -1.38 1.94
C ASP A 43 21.43 0.08 2.13
N GLU A 44 22.39 0.51 1.32
CA GLU A 44 22.97 1.86 1.37
C GLU A 44 21.95 2.96 1.09
N LEU A 45 20.84 2.65 0.40
CA LEU A 45 19.74 3.58 0.13
C LEU A 45 18.67 3.57 1.23
N GLY A 46 18.84 2.73 2.27
CA GLY A 46 17.92 2.61 3.40
C GLY A 46 16.69 1.74 3.12
N ARG A 47 16.69 0.95 2.02
CA ARG A 47 15.62 0.00 1.72
C ARG A 47 15.84 -1.29 2.50
N LEU A 48 14.76 -1.99 2.85
CA LEU A 48 14.85 -3.29 3.50
C LEU A 48 15.54 -4.28 2.55
N LYS A 49 16.72 -4.74 2.93
CA LYS A 49 17.50 -5.70 2.14
C LYS A 49 17.24 -7.14 2.56
N ALA A 50 17.06 -7.35 3.85
CA ALA A 50 16.77 -8.68 4.38
C ALA A 50 16.08 -8.57 5.75
N ASN A 51 15.34 -9.63 6.08
CA ASN A 51 14.77 -9.89 7.40
C ASN A 51 15.07 -11.34 7.79
N LYS A 52 15.43 -11.55 9.06
CA LYS A 52 15.66 -12.88 9.61
C LYS A 52 14.97 -13.00 10.96
N ALA A 53 13.88 -13.74 11.02
CA ALA A 53 13.19 -13.99 12.28
C ALA A 53 13.88 -15.13 13.04
N ASN A 54 13.90 -15.02 14.37
CA ASN A 54 14.40 -16.03 15.33
C ASN A 54 15.78 -16.62 15.02
N GLY A 55 16.62 -15.89 14.29
CA GLY A 55 17.94 -16.36 13.86
C GLY A 55 17.95 -17.55 12.88
N SER A 56 16.78 -17.96 12.38
CA SER A 56 16.59 -19.14 11.55
C SER A 56 16.83 -18.84 10.07
N GLU A 57 17.63 -19.69 9.39
CA GLU A 57 17.82 -19.60 7.94
C GLU A 57 16.53 -19.91 7.17
N ALA A 58 15.66 -20.75 7.70
CA ALA A 58 14.36 -21.03 7.08
C ALA A 58 13.44 -19.79 7.08
N LEU A 59 13.65 -18.85 8.01
CA LEU A 59 12.91 -17.60 8.14
C LEU A 59 13.65 -16.39 7.55
N PHE A 60 14.76 -16.62 6.86
CA PHE A 60 15.52 -15.57 6.19
C PHE A 60 14.84 -15.17 4.88
N THR A 61 14.50 -13.90 4.74
CA THR A 61 13.93 -13.33 3.51
C THR A 61 14.79 -12.18 3.02
N SER A 62 15.17 -12.17 1.76
CA SER A 62 15.90 -11.08 1.11
C SER A 62 15.09 -10.42 0.01
N TYR A 63 15.42 -9.15 -0.25
CA TYR A 63 14.72 -8.28 -1.19
C TYR A 63 15.71 -7.60 -2.13
N ASP A 64 15.47 -7.70 -3.44
CA ASP A 64 16.25 -7.04 -4.48
C ASP A 64 15.42 -5.94 -5.15
N TYR A 65 16.11 -4.89 -5.58
CA TYR A 65 15.48 -3.71 -6.17
C TYR A 65 16.25 -3.25 -7.41
N ASN A 66 15.54 -2.72 -8.38
CA ASN A 66 16.15 -2.07 -9.53
C ASN A 66 16.65 -0.65 -9.20
N LEU A 67 17.25 0.01 -10.20
CA LEU A 67 17.76 1.39 -10.07
C LEU A 67 16.67 2.43 -9.72
N ARG A 68 15.39 2.13 -9.99
CA ARG A 68 14.25 2.97 -9.65
C ARG A 68 13.69 2.66 -8.26
N SER A 69 14.34 1.78 -7.51
CA SER A 69 13.91 1.27 -6.21
C SER A 69 12.60 0.47 -6.25
N TRP A 70 12.20 -0.02 -7.42
CA TRP A 70 11.11 -0.98 -7.50
C TRP A 70 11.62 -2.35 -7.07
N LEU A 71 10.82 -3.05 -6.27
CA LEU A 71 11.11 -4.41 -5.86
C LEU A 71 11.13 -5.31 -7.10
N THR A 72 12.20 -6.07 -7.27
CA THR A 72 12.34 -7.01 -8.39
C THR A 72 12.34 -8.45 -7.94
N LYS A 73 12.72 -8.71 -6.68
CA LYS A 73 12.78 -10.07 -6.18
C LYS A 73 12.57 -10.13 -4.67
N VAL A 74 11.80 -11.14 -4.24
CA VAL A 74 11.71 -11.62 -2.86
C VAL A 74 12.24 -13.05 -2.83
N THR A 75 13.11 -13.37 -1.90
CA THR A 75 13.70 -14.72 -1.80
C THR A 75 13.67 -15.22 -0.35
N ASN A 76 13.00 -16.34 -0.14
CA ASN A 76 12.99 -17.13 1.08
C ASN A 76 13.06 -18.61 0.69
N PRO A 77 13.61 -19.53 1.50
CA PRO A 77 13.64 -20.96 1.18
C PRO A 77 12.28 -21.59 0.84
N ALA A 78 11.18 -21.06 1.39
CA ALA A 78 9.83 -21.54 1.14
C ALA A 78 9.04 -20.70 0.10
N PHE A 79 9.57 -19.54 -0.30
CA PHE A 79 8.90 -18.65 -1.25
C PHE A 79 9.91 -17.83 -2.05
N GLU A 80 9.73 -17.81 -3.35
CA GLU A 80 10.49 -16.93 -4.26
C GLU A 80 9.50 -16.20 -5.16
N GLU A 81 9.70 -14.89 -5.33
CA GLU A 81 8.94 -14.05 -6.26
C GLU A 81 9.91 -13.21 -7.10
N GLU A 82 9.65 -13.10 -8.40
CA GLU A 82 10.37 -12.24 -9.32
C GLU A 82 9.39 -11.37 -10.10
N LEU A 83 9.63 -10.06 -10.10
CA LEU A 83 8.79 -9.04 -10.73
C LEU A 83 9.52 -8.41 -11.90
N LEU A 84 8.93 -8.48 -13.09
CA LEU A 84 9.45 -7.85 -14.30
C LEU A 84 8.60 -6.63 -14.66
N TYR A 85 9.23 -5.58 -15.11
CA TYR A 85 8.61 -4.31 -15.50
C TYR A 85 8.88 -3.99 -16.98
N ASN A 86 10.07 -3.57 -17.29
CA ASN A 86 10.53 -3.15 -18.62
C ASN A 86 11.35 -4.22 -19.35
N GLU A 87 11.41 -5.39 -18.80
CA GLU A 87 12.05 -6.57 -19.38
C GLU A 87 10.97 -7.50 -19.94
N SER A 88 11.31 -8.33 -20.90
CA SER A 88 10.41 -9.34 -21.47
C SER A 88 10.92 -10.72 -21.17
N ASP A 89 10.06 -11.55 -20.61
CA ASP A 89 10.28 -12.99 -20.46
C ASP A 89 9.68 -13.82 -21.62
N GLY A 90 9.18 -13.12 -22.65
CA GLY A 90 8.50 -13.69 -23.81
C GLY A 90 6.99 -13.92 -23.63
N THR A 91 6.42 -13.62 -22.47
CA THR A 91 4.98 -13.78 -22.18
C THR A 91 4.22 -12.46 -22.12
N ALA A 92 4.83 -11.42 -21.59
CA ALA A 92 4.23 -10.10 -21.50
C ALA A 92 5.08 -9.05 -22.22
N LYS A 93 4.46 -7.96 -22.61
CA LYS A 93 5.16 -6.81 -23.21
C LYS A 93 5.82 -5.99 -22.12
N PRO A 94 7.08 -5.50 -22.33
CA PRO A 94 7.72 -4.57 -21.41
C PRO A 94 6.88 -3.33 -21.14
N LEU A 95 6.81 -2.92 -19.88
CA LEU A 95 6.09 -1.73 -19.43
C LEU A 95 7.06 -0.76 -18.76
N TYR A 96 7.04 0.50 -19.18
CA TYR A 96 8.01 1.51 -18.73
C TYR A 96 7.42 2.51 -17.73
N GLY A 97 6.10 2.42 -17.51
CA GLY A 97 5.34 3.32 -16.61
C GLY A 97 5.38 2.93 -15.13
N GLY A 98 5.96 1.78 -14.79
CA GLY A 98 6.00 1.28 -13.41
C GLY A 98 5.07 0.11 -13.14
N ASN A 99 4.13 -0.18 -14.03
CA ASN A 99 3.30 -1.37 -13.93
C ASN A 99 4.15 -2.64 -14.10
N ILE A 100 3.85 -3.65 -13.30
CA ILE A 100 4.46 -4.98 -13.40
C ILE A 100 3.97 -5.64 -14.70
N SER A 101 4.90 -6.03 -15.57
CA SER A 101 4.57 -6.70 -16.82
C SER A 101 4.36 -8.20 -16.62
N SER A 102 5.16 -8.82 -15.76
CA SER A 102 4.98 -10.22 -15.36
C SER A 102 5.50 -10.47 -13.95
N MET A 103 4.98 -11.53 -13.35
CA MET A 103 5.35 -12.01 -12.02
C MET A 103 5.58 -13.53 -12.11
N GLU A 104 6.71 -13.99 -11.61
CA GLU A 104 7.00 -15.43 -11.44
C GLU A 104 7.13 -15.73 -9.95
N TRP A 105 6.54 -16.85 -9.49
CA TRP A 105 6.67 -17.24 -8.09
C TRP A 105 6.79 -18.75 -7.92
N LYS A 106 7.45 -19.13 -6.82
CA LYS A 106 7.48 -20.49 -6.28
C LYS A 106 7.04 -20.41 -4.83
N ALA A 107 6.16 -21.28 -4.40
CA ALA A 107 5.70 -21.33 -3.02
C ALA A 107 5.49 -22.77 -2.57
N GLY A 108 5.95 -23.08 -1.37
CA GLY A 108 5.67 -24.33 -0.72
C GLY A 108 6.50 -25.53 -1.20
N ILE A 109 5.90 -26.71 -1.09
CA ILE A 109 6.57 -28.02 -1.12
C ILE A 109 6.76 -28.54 -2.56
N ASP A 110 5.97 -28.07 -3.51
CA ASP A 110 5.87 -28.67 -4.84
C ASP A 110 6.99 -28.23 -5.81
N GLY A 111 7.74 -27.18 -5.46
CA GLY A 111 8.84 -26.66 -6.27
C GLY A 111 8.43 -26.17 -7.66
N GLY A 112 7.13 -26.11 -7.94
CA GLY A 112 6.57 -25.64 -9.20
C GLY A 112 6.75 -24.13 -9.36
N SER A 113 7.31 -23.68 -10.49
CA SER A 113 7.36 -22.27 -10.84
C SER A 113 6.09 -21.90 -11.58
N ARG A 114 5.37 -20.92 -11.05
CA ARG A 114 4.14 -20.34 -11.59
C ARG A 114 4.40 -18.93 -12.06
N ARG A 115 3.64 -18.46 -13.03
CA ARG A 115 3.82 -17.14 -13.60
C ARG A 115 2.50 -16.53 -14.03
N TYR A 116 2.42 -15.21 -13.91
CA TYR A 116 1.44 -14.36 -14.59
C TYR A 116 2.12 -13.38 -15.54
N GLY A 117 1.58 -13.24 -16.75
CA GLY A 117 1.84 -12.12 -17.64
C GLY A 117 0.63 -11.18 -17.65
N PHE A 118 0.83 -9.88 -17.41
CA PHE A 118 -0.24 -8.92 -17.23
C PHE A 118 -0.45 -8.03 -18.46
N THR A 119 -1.70 -7.68 -18.71
CA THR A 119 -2.10 -6.73 -19.75
C THR A 119 -2.98 -5.67 -19.12
N TYR A 120 -2.72 -4.41 -19.47
CA TYR A 120 -3.44 -3.25 -18.96
C TYR A 120 -4.03 -2.45 -20.10
N ASP A 121 -5.10 -1.70 -19.82
CA ASP A 121 -5.67 -0.73 -20.75
C ASP A 121 -4.92 0.62 -20.70
N GLY A 122 -5.39 1.59 -21.48
CA GLY A 122 -4.78 2.93 -21.55
C GLY A 122 -4.88 3.76 -20.26
N LEU A 123 -5.71 3.34 -19.29
CA LEU A 123 -5.83 3.94 -17.96
C LEU A 123 -5.02 3.20 -16.90
N GLY A 124 -4.32 2.11 -17.29
CA GLY A 124 -3.53 1.29 -16.38
C GLY A 124 -4.33 0.25 -15.61
N ARG A 125 -5.61 0.02 -15.96
CA ARG A 125 -6.46 -1.00 -15.34
C ARG A 125 -6.10 -2.38 -15.89
N LEU A 126 -6.10 -3.40 -15.03
CA LEU A 126 -5.78 -4.79 -15.41
C LEU A 126 -6.89 -5.37 -16.31
N THR A 127 -6.54 -5.76 -17.54
CA THR A 127 -7.48 -6.35 -18.48
C THR A 127 -7.31 -7.86 -18.64
N ALA A 128 -6.11 -8.38 -18.38
CA ALA A 128 -5.87 -9.82 -18.38
C ALA A 128 -4.65 -10.18 -17.54
N ALA A 129 -4.71 -11.36 -16.92
CA ALA A 129 -3.57 -12.05 -16.37
C ALA A 129 -3.50 -13.44 -16.99
N THR A 130 -2.43 -13.71 -17.73
CA THR A 130 -2.21 -14.98 -18.41
C THR A 130 -1.29 -15.84 -17.58
N TYR A 131 -1.80 -16.99 -17.17
CA TYR A 131 -1.10 -17.93 -16.30
C TYR A 131 -0.18 -18.88 -17.10
N GLY A 132 0.92 -19.27 -16.50
CA GLY A 132 1.82 -20.27 -17.04
C GLY A 132 2.62 -20.98 -15.95
N GLU A 133 3.02 -22.21 -16.24
CA GLU A 133 3.90 -23.00 -15.37
C GLU A 133 5.17 -23.36 -16.13
N LYS A 134 6.32 -23.25 -15.44
CA LYS A 134 7.56 -23.85 -15.96
C LYS A 134 7.57 -25.33 -15.57
N ALA A 135 7.75 -26.20 -16.56
CA ALA A 135 7.88 -27.63 -16.33
C ALA A 135 9.06 -27.91 -15.39
N THR A 136 8.81 -28.52 -14.25
CA THR A 136 9.83 -29.20 -13.44
C THR A 136 10.32 -30.41 -14.25
N SER A 137 11.65 -30.65 -14.28
CA SER A 137 12.25 -31.72 -15.05
C SER A 137 11.56 -33.07 -14.77
N GLY A 138 10.86 -33.62 -15.78
CA GLY A 138 10.17 -34.91 -15.72
C GLY A 138 8.65 -34.88 -15.66
N LYS A 139 7.99 -33.73 -15.44
CA LYS A 139 6.53 -33.57 -15.63
C LYS A 139 6.27 -32.75 -16.88
N LYS A 140 5.49 -33.28 -17.81
CA LYS A 140 4.95 -32.46 -18.92
C LYS A 140 4.07 -31.37 -18.31
N PRO A 141 4.11 -30.11 -18.84
CA PRO A 141 3.10 -29.12 -18.51
C PRO A 141 1.73 -29.79 -18.69
N GLY A 142 0.80 -29.56 -17.76
CA GLY A 142 -0.57 -30.01 -17.91
C GLY A 142 -1.06 -29.64 -19.31
N LYS A 143 -1.89 -30.48 -19.95
CA LYS A 143 -2.47 -30.22 -21.26
C LYS A 143 -3.42 -29.00 -21.17
N GLY A 144 -2.90 -27.81 -21.20
CA GLY A 144 -3.64 -26.55 -21.18
C GLY A 144 -2.77 -25.47 -20.60
N GLY A 145 -2.17 -24.60 -21.40
CA GLY A 145 -1.78 -23.29 -20.91
C GLY A 145 -3.04 -22.57 -20.42
N GLY A 146 -2.95 -21.86 -19.28
CA GLY A 146 -4.05 -21.02 -18.83
C GLY A 146 -4.86 -21.54 -17.64
N ASN A 147 -4.37 -22.45 -16.82
CA ASN A 147 -5.10 -23.07 -15.69
C ASN A 147 -5.74 -22.04 -14.73
N TYR A 148 -5.21 -20.81 -14.65
CA TYR A 148 -5.70 -19.73 -13.80
C TYR A 148 -5.74 -18.38 -14.53
N ASP A 149 -5.97 -18.42 -15.85
CA ASP A 149 -6.15 -17.19 -16.63
C ASP A 149 -7.33 -16.38 -16.12
N THR A 150 -7.16 -15.05 -16.14
CA THR A 150 -8.25 -14.11 -15.84
C THR A 150 -8.36 -13.03 -16.89
N ARG A 151 -9.58 -12.56 -17.12
CA ARG A 151 -9.87 -11.45 -18.05
C ARG A 151 -10.93 -10.54 -17.45
N TYR A 152 -10.77 -9.24 -17.70
CA TYR A 152 -11.63 -8.20 -17.17
C TYR A 152 -11.99 -7.21 -18.27
N ALA A 153 -13.23 -6.75 -18.27
CA ALA A 153 -13.67 -5.62 -19.08
C ALA A 153 -14.36 -4.59 -18.21
N TYR A 154 -14.15 -3.31 -18.49
CA TYR A 154 -14.61 -2.20 -17.67
C TYR A 154 -15.39 -1.20 -18.51
N ASP A 155 -16.29 -0.47 -17.87
CA ASP A 155 -16.85 0.74 -18.41
C ASP A 155 -15.88 1.94 -18.24
N LYS A 156 -16.33 3.14 -18.58
CA LYS A 156 -15.53 4.36 -18.46
C LYS A 156 -15.25 4.76 -17.02
N MET A 157 -16.09 4.33 -16.07
CA MET A 157 -15.98 4.64 -14.66
C MET A 157 -15.17 3.59 -13.88
N GLY A 158 -14.77 2.47 -14.51
CA GLY A 158 -14.11 1.36 -13.85
C GLY A 158 -15.07 0.32 -13.26
N ASN A 159 -16.37 0.38 -13.57
CA ASN A 159 -17.22 -0.74 -13.22
C ASN A 159 -16.87 -1.96 -14.09
N ILE A 160 -16.70 -3.12 -13.46
CA ILE A 160 -16.40 -4.38 -14.15
C ILE A 160 -17.63 -4.83 -14.94
N LEU A 161 -17.56 -4.85 -16.25
CA LEU A 161 -18.65 -5.31 -17.14
C LEU A 161 -18.65 -6.83 -17.28
N SER A 162 -17.48 -7.44 -17.31
CA SER A 162 -17.31 -8.88 -17.32
C SER A 162 -16.03 -9.29 -16.63
N LEU A 163 -16.07 -10.45 -15.98
CA LEU A 163 -14.94 -11.10 -15.36
C LEU A 163 -14.96 -12.58 -15.73
N ARG A 164 -13.85 -13.09 -16.25
CA ARG A 164 -13.71 -14.51 -16.55
C ARG A 164 -12.49 -15.06 -15.81
N ARG A 165 -12.67 -16.21 -15.12
CA ARG A 165 -11.60 -16.95 -14.44
C ARG A 165 -11.59 -18.40 -14.90
N GLN A 166 -10.38 -18.92 -15.05
CA GLN A 166 -10.15 -20.35 -15.21
C GLN A 166 -9.60 -20.93 -13.92
N GLY A 167 -9.90 -22.17 -13.64
CA GLY A 167 -9.44 -22.88 -12.46
C GLY A 167 -9.23 -24.36 -12.73
N LEU A 168 -8.47 -25.01 -11.86
CA LEU A 168 -8.15 -26.42 -11.95
C LEU A 168 -9.16 -27.23 -11.13
N HIS A 169 -9.82 -28.20 -11.78
CA HIS A 169 -10.72 -29.18 -11.17
C HIS A 169 -9.99 -30.23 -10.36
N ASP A 170 -10.68 -30.92 -9.45
CA ASP A 170 -10.15 -32.03 -8.65
C ASP A 170 -9.64 -33.18 -9.53
N ASP A 171 -10.15 -33.36 -10.75
CA ASP A 171 -9.69 -34.35 -11.72
C ASP A 171 -8.45 -33.89 -12.52
N GLY A 172 -7.92 -32.68 -12.25
CA GLY A 172 -6.78 -32.09 -12.91
C GLY A 172 -7.07 -31.49 -14.30
N VAL A 173 -8.34 -31.33 -14.66
CA VAL A 173 -8.76 -30.62 -15.86
C VAL A 173 -8.94 -29.14 -15.54
N CYS A 174 -8.43 -28.25 -16.40
CA CYS A 174 -8.65 -26.83 -16.29
C CYS A 174 -9.87 -26.43 -17.12
N ASP A 175 -10.78 -25.67 -16.51
CA ASP A 175 -11.93 -25.10 -17.21
C ASP A 175 -12.27 -23.71 -16.69
N VAL A 176 -13.29 -23.09 -17.28
CA VAL A 176 -13.84 -21.81 -16.85
C VAL A 176 -14.66 -22.03 -15.59
N ILE A 177 -14.23 -21.40 -14.48
CA ILE A 177 -14.93 -21.48 -13.21
C ILE A 177 -15.89 -20.30 -13.00
N ASP A 178 -15.63 -19.17 -13.68
CA ASP A 178 -16.49 -18.00 -13.70
C ASP A 178 -16.46 -17.36 -15.10
N ASP A 179 -17.63 -17.03 -15.64
CA ASP A 179 -17.82 -16.21 -16.83
C ASP A 179 -18.93 -15.19 -16.55
N LEU A 180 -18.55 -14.23 -15.68
CA LEU A 180 -19.47 -13.29 -15.05
C LEU A 180 -19.83 -12.14 -15.97
N LYS A 181 -21.10 -11.75 -15.94
CA LYS A 181 -21.65 -10.60 -16.62
C LYS A 181 -22.41 -9.71 -15.64
N TYR A 182 -21.95 -8.49 -15.48
CA TYR A 182 -22.48 -7.55 -14.49
C TYR A 182 -23.52 -6.63 -15.09
N THR A 183 -24.63 -6.42 -14.39
CA THR A 183 -25.67 -5.44 -14.71
C THR A 183 -25.71 -4.39 -13.61
N TYR A 184 -25.78 -3.12 -14.00
CA TYR A 184 -25.66 -1.98 -13.10
C TYR A 184 -26.86 -1.05 -13.14
N ASP A 185 -27.18 -0.44 -11.98
CA ASP A 185 -27.88 0.84 -11.90
C ASP A 185 -26.86 1.89 -11.41
N GLY A 186 -26.45 2.80 -12.29
CA GLY A 186 -25.33 3.70 -12.04
C GLY A 186 -24.02 2.94 -11.80
N ASN A 187 -23.47 3.00 -10.58
CA ASN A 187 -22.28 2.25 -10.17
C ASN A 187 -22.62 1.04 -9.26
N GLN A 188 -23.89 0.83 -8.93
CA GLN A 188 -24.36 -0.28 -8.11
C GLN A 188 -24.63 -1.50 -8.98
N VAL A 189 -24.08 -2.65 -8.64
CA VAL A 189 -24.40 -3.92 -9.29
C VAL A 189 -25.79 -4.34 -8.83
N ILE A 190 -26.68 -4.61 -9.76
CA ILE A 190 -28.01 -5.14 -9.47
C ILE A 190 -28.14 -6.63 -9.78
N ARG A 191 -27.30 -7.13 -10.70
CA ARG A 191 -27.28 -8.54 -11.09
C ARG A 191 -25.92 -8.95 -11.61
N VAL A 192 -25.52 -10.21 -11.33
CA VAL A 192 -24.33 -10.86 -11.89
C VAL A 192 -24.73 -12.27 -12.31
N GLY A 193 -24.82 -12.50 -13.61
CA GLY A 193 -25.07 -13.86 -14.14
C GLY A 193 -23.74 -14.55 -14.45
N ASP A 194 -23.65 -15.83 -14.14
CA ASP A 194 -22.54 -16.69 -14.50
C ASP A 194 -22.95 -17.65 -15.64
N SER A 195 -22.13 -17.70 -16.69
CA SER A 195 -22.32 -18.63 -17.81
C SER A 195 -21.40 -19.85 -17.71
N ALA A 196 -20.60 -19.97 -16.65
CA ALA A 196 -19.79 -21.15 -16.39
C ALA A 196 -20.68 -22.30 -15.91
N ILE A 197 -20.27 -23.53 -16.22
CA ILE A 197 -20.91 -24.73 -15.69
C ILE A 197 -20.25 -25.00 -14.34
N ASP A 198 -21.03 -24.91 -13.26
CA ASP A 198 -20.56 -25.11 -11.88
C ASP A 198 -19.83 -26.43 -11.67
N PRO A 199 -18.52 -26.41 -11.48
CA PRO A 199 -17.82 -27.53 -10.87
C PRO A 199 -17.70 -27.30 -9.39
N VAL A 200 -17.98 -28.30 -8.61
CA VAL A 200 -17.75 -28.28 -7.15
C VAL A 200 -16.26 -28.29 -6.89
N TYR A 201 -15.67 -27.10 -6.67
CA TYR A 201 -14.30 -26.98 -6.20
C TYR A 201 -14.24 -26.98 -4.68
N LYS A 202 -13.41 -27.84 -4.11
CA LYS A 202 -13.01 -27.69 -2.72
C LYS A 202 -12.01 -26.55 -2.60
N ASP A 203 -12.34 -25.55 -1.77
CA ASP A 203 -11.47 -24.47 -1.33
C ASP A 203 -11.07 -23.42 -2.39
N CYS A 204 -11.64 -23.45 -3.60
CA CYS A 204 -11.45 -22.40 -4.59
C CYS A 204 -12.47 -21.27 -4.39
N PHE A 205 -12.06 -20.02 -4.68
CA PHE A 205 -12.99 -18.90 -4.78
C PHE A 205 -13.63 -18.91 -6.16
N THR A 206 -14.89 -19.30 -6.21
CA THR A 206 -15.76 -19.13 -7.36
C THR A 206 -16.93 -18.23 -6.99
N PHE A 207 -17.52 -17.58 -7.98
CA PHE A 207 -18.81 -16.94 -7.81
C PHE A 207 -19.88 -18.04 -7.65
N VAL A 208 -20.84 -17.80 -6.81
CA VAL A 208 -22.01 -18.69 -6.66
C VAL A 208 -23.21 -17.96 -7.25
N ASP A 209 -23.76 -18.46 -8.35
CA ASP A 209 -25.02 -17.99 -8.95
C ASP A 209 -26.18 -18.68 -8.22
N GLY A 210 -26.60 -18.06 -7.11
CA GLY A 210 -27.56 -18.64 -6.17
C GLY A 210 -29.03 -18.35 -6.48
N THR A 211 -29.31 -17.46 -7.46
CA THR A 211 -30.67 -17.04 -7.79
C THR A 211 -30.81 -16.62 -9.24
N GLU A 212 -32.03 -16.77 -9.78
CA GLU A 212 -32.42 -16.31 -11.14
C GLU A 212 -33.19 -14.97 -11.11
N ASP A 213 -33.18 -14.26 -9.98
CA ASP A 213 -33.94 -13.03 -9.80
C ASP A 213 -33.40 -11.90 -10.70
N GLU A 214 -34.26 -10.98 -11.14
CA GLU A 214 -33.86 -9.81 -11.94
C GLU A 214 -33.02 -8.83 -11.11
N THR A 215 -33.20 -8.79 -9.78
CA THR A 215 -32.46 -7.96 -8.83
C THR A 215 -31.92 -8.85 -7.71
N GLU A 216 -30.64 -9.10 -7.75
CA GLU A 216 -29.92 -9.97 -6.80
C GLU A 216 -29.27 -9.17 -5.66
N TYR A 217 -28.94 -7.89 -5.94
CA TYR A 217 -28.25 -6.98 -5.03
C TYR A 217 -29.09 -5.74 -4.80
N GLU A 218 -29.26 -5.35 -3.55
CA GLU A 218 -29.93 -4.11 -3.14
C GLU A 218 -29.00 -3.25 -2.27
N TYR A 219 -29.27 -1.95 -2.24
CA TYR A 219 -28.43 -0.98 -1.53
C TYR A 219 -29.30 0.01 -0.73
N ASP A 220 -28.71 0.54 0.36
CA ASP A 220 -29.32 1.63 1.12
C ASP A 220 -29.11 2.99 0.45
N GLU A 221 -29.67 4.05 1.05
CA GLU A 221 -29.54 5.43 0.55
C GLU A 221 -28.09 5.95 0.57
N ASN A 222 -27.20 5.35 1.37
CA ASN A 222 -25.77 5.65 1.43
C ASN A 222 -24.99 4.87 0.36
N GLY A 223 -25.62 3.92 -0.32
CA GLY A 223 -25.00 3.04 -1.32
C GLY A 223 -24.34 1.80 -0.72
N ASN A 224 -24.54 1.48 0.55
CA ASN A 224 -24.05 0.23 1.15
C ASN A 224 -24.91 -0.93 0.68
N LEU A 225 -24.28 -2.08 0.38
CA LEU A 225 -24.98 -3.31 -0.01
C LEU A 225 -25.87 -3.80 1.14
N THR A 226 -27.17 -3.96 0.91
CA THR A 226 -28.12 -4.45 1.92
C THR A 226 -28.62 -5.85 1.65
N LYS A 227 -28.40 -6.37 0.43
CA LYS A 227 -28.84 -7.71 0.04
C LYS A 227 -27.87 -8.34 -0.97
N ASP A 228 -27.62 -9.63 -0.83
CA ASP A 228 -26.88 -10.49 -1.78
C ASP A 228 -27.57 -11.86 -1.83
N LEU A 229 -28.50 -12.01 -2.76
CA LEU A 229 -29.29 -13.25 -2.87
C LEU A 229 -28.45 -14.42 -3.36
N ASN A 230 -27.35 -14.18 -4.07
CA ASN A 230 -26.46 -15.23 -4.53
C ASN A 230 -25.78 -15.96 -3.35
N ARG A 231 -25.50 -15.24 -2.26
CA ARG A 231 -25.02 -15.83 -1.00
C ARG A 231 -26.13 -16.14 -0.01
N GLY A 232 -27.40 -16.02 -0.41
CA GLY A 232 -28.52 -16.18 0.50
C GLY A 232 -28.61 -15.10 1.58
N ILE A 233 -27.97 -13.94 1.39
CA ILE A 233 -28.06 -12.80 2.31
C ILE A 233 -29.32 -12.01 2.00
N CYS A 234 -30.28 -12.03 2.94
CA CYS A 234 -31.56 -11.34 2.81
C CYS A 234 -31.59 -9.96 3.46
N GLY A 235 -30.60 -9.64 4.31
CA GLY A 235 -30.49 -8.33 4.95
C GLY A 235 -29.07 -8.04 5.45
N ILE A 236 -28.61 -6.79 5.28
CA ILE A 236 -27.40 -6.27 5.93
C ILE A 236 -27.77 -4.93 6.55
N GLU A 237 -27.56 -4.81 7.87
CA GLU A 237 -27.70 -3.54 8.58
C GLU A 237 -26.32 -2.88 8.77
N TYR A 238 -26.31 -1.55 8.74
CA TYR A 238 -25.08 -0.76 8.89
C TYR A 238 -25.17 0.20 10.08
N ASN A 239 -24.06 0.42 10.74
CA ASN A 239 -23.95 1.44 11.77
C ASN A 239 -23.71 2.84 11.17
N CYS A 240 -23.63 3.87 12.02
CA CYS A 240 -23.40 5.25 11.59
C CYS A 240 -22.03 5.51 10.91
N LEU A 241 -21.13 4.54 10.88
CA LEU A 241 -19.84 4.58 10.19
C LEU A 241 -19.88 3.83 8.84
N ASN A 242 -21.06 3.40 8.38
CA ASN A 242 -21.24 2.54 7.21
C ASN A 242 -20.48 1.21 7.31
N LEU A 243 -20.33 0.68 8.52
CA LEU A 243 -19.81 -0.67 8.77
C LEU A 243 -20.96 -1.63 9.01
N PRO A 244 -20.96 -2.85 8.44
CA PRO A 244 -22.02 -3.82 8.66
C PRO A 244 -22.11 -4.16 10.17
N SER A 245 -23.30 -4.05 10.73
CA SER A 245 -23.59 -4.38 12.13
C SER A 245 -24.28 -5.74 12.26
N GLU A 246 -25.05 -6.14 11.26
CA GLU A 246 -25.77 -7.41 11.21
C GLU A 246 -25.87 -7.88 9.75
N VAL A 247 -25.74 -9.19 9.53
CA VAL A 247 -25.95 -9.89 8.25
C VAL A 247 -26.90 -11.04 8.51
N ASP A 248 -28.07 -11.01 7.85
CA ASP A 248 -29.10 -12.04 7.95
C ASP A 248 -29.13 -12.90 6.70
N PHE A 249 -29.23 -14.22 6.91
CA PHE A 249 -29.31 -15.20 5.83
C PHE A 249 -30.73 -15.80 5.72
N THR A 250 -31.09 -16.24 4.52
CA THR A 250 -32.41 -16.80 4.20
C THR A 250 -32.74 -18.10 4.96
N ASP A 251 -31.72 -18.80 5.45
CA ASP A 251 -31.88 -20.02 6.27
C ASP A 251 -32.06 -19.72 7.77
N GLY A 252 -32.13 -18.44 8.15
CA GLY A 252 -32.24 -17.96 9.52
C GLY A 252 -30.91 -17.84 10.27
N SER A 253 -29.79 -18.18 9.65
CA SER A 253 -28.46 -17.85 10.18
C SER A 253 -28.23 -16.35 10.22
N ARG A 254 -27.37 -15.89 11.16
CA ARG A 254 -27.07 -14.48 11.33
C ARG A 254 -25.65 -14.26 11.83
N ILE A 255 -25.01 -13.17 11.38
CA ILE A 255 -23.72 -12.70 11.87
C ILE A 255 -23.91 -11.27 12.39
N THR A 256 -23.40 -10.96 13.59
CA THR A 256 -23.42 -9.59 14.11
C THR A 256 -22.00 -9.10 14.43
N TYR A 257 -21.78 -7.80 14.25
CA TYR A 257 -20.48 -7.16 14.46
C TYR A 257 -20.59 -6.02 15.47
N ALA A 258 -19.65 -5.97 16.40
CA ALA A 258 -19.52 -4.85 17.33
C ALA A 258 -18.21 -4.09 17.06
N TYR A 259 -18.31 -2.75 17.04
CA TYR A 259 -17.18 -1.86 16.78
C TYR A 259 -17.00 -0.85 17.90
N ASP A 260 -15.78 -0.31 18.03
CA ASP A 260 -15.56 0.87 18.86
C ASP A 260 -15.94 2.15 18.08
N GLY A 261 -15.92 3.32 18.77
CA GLY A 261 -16.25 4.60 18.16
C GLY A 261 -15.32 5.06 17.01
N GLY A 262 -14.19 4.38 16.80
CA GLY A 262 -13.27 4.59 15.67
C GLY A 262 -13.44 3.58 14.54
N GLY A 263 -14.46 2.71 14.59
CA GLY A 263 -14.75 1.71 13.55
C GLY A 263 -13.89 0.45 13.65
N ARG A 264 -13.11 0.28 14.73
CA ARG A 264 -12.34 -0.95 14.91
C ARG A 264 -13.26 -2.06 15.40
N LYS A 265 -13.27 -3.20 14.71
CA LYS A 265 -14.02 -4.40 15.10
C LYS A 265 -13.55 -4.92 16.47
N LEU A 266 -14.48 -5.12 17.37
CA LEU A 266 -14.27 -5.62 18.72
C LEU A 266 -14.77 -7.06 18.88
N ARG A 267 -15.86 -7.41 18.19
CA ARG A 267 -16.49 -8.72 18.28
C ARG A 267 -17.23 -9.05 17.00
N THR A 268 -17.24 -10.35 16.67
CA THR A 268 -18.15 -10.96 15.71
C THR A 268 -18.86 -12.11 16.41
N ASP A 269 -20.19 -12.12 16.39
CA ASP A 269 -21.03 -13.22 16.87
C ASP A 269 -21.64 -13.94 15.66
N TYR A 270 -21.59 -15.27 15.67
CA TYR A 270 -22.11 -16.14 14.62
C TYR A 270 -23.26 -16.97 15.21
N TYR A 271 -24.45 -16.83 14.66
CA TYR A 271 -25.64 -17.59 14.95
C TYR A 271 -26.01 -18.44 13.74
N MET A 272 -25.54 -19.68 13.69
CA MET A 272 -25.65 -20.54 12.52
C MET A 272 -26.71 -21.62 12.67
N ASN A 273 -27.49 -21.83 11.62
CA ASN A 273 -28.44 -22.94 11.52
C ASN A 273 -27.67 -24.26 11.45
N PRO A 274 -27.86 -25.18 12.42
CA PRO A 274 -27.11 -26.44 12.45
C PRO A 274 -27.41 -27.37 11.27
N LEU A 275 -28.55 -27.20 10.59
CA LEU A 275 -28.95 -28.02 9.44
C LEU A 275 -28.21 -27.66 8.16
N THR A 276 -27.67 -26.45 8.08
CA THR A 276 -26.96 -25.94 6.89
C THR A 276 -25.44 -25.89 7.08
N MET A 277 -24.92 -26.21 8.27
CA MET A 277 -23.49 -26.21 8.56
C MET A 277 -22.77 -27.34 7.80
N SER A 278 -22.14 -26.98 6.68
CA SER A 278 -21.30 -27.89 5.86
C SER A 278 -19.79 -27.84 6.20
N VAL A 279 -19.37 -27.12 7.26
CA VAL A 279 -17.95 -26.90 7.60
C VAL A 279 -17.57 -27.70 8.85
N PRO A 280 -16.34 -28.27 8.95
CA PRO A 280 -15.88 -28.96 10.15
C PRO A 280 -15.92 -28.01 11.34
N GLN A 281 -16.74 -28.35 12.34
CA GLN A 281 -16.88 -27.58 13.58
C GLN A 281 -15.53 -27.36 14.25
N LEU A 282 -15.22 -26.11 14.62
CA LEU A 282 -14.30 -25.86 15.73
C LEU A 282 -14.94 -26.48 16.99
N SER A 283 -14.39 -27.61 17.42
CA SER A 283 -14.87 -28.38 18.55
C SER A 283 -14.84 -27.57 19.84
N GLY A 284 -16.02 -27.37 20.48
CA GLY A 284 -16.06 -26.76 21.79
C GLY A 284 -17.43 -26.45 22.39
N GLY A 285 -18.53 -26.64 21.66
CA GLY A 285 -19.88 -26.40 22.20
C GLY A 285 -20.56 -27.69 22.64
N THR A 286 -20.56 -27.99 23.93
CA THR A 286 -21.46 -29.02 24.54
C THR A 286 -22.79 -28.38 24.86
N GLY A 287 -23.62 -28.12 23.86
CA GLY A 287 -25.00 -27.73 24.02
C GLY A 287 -25.89 -28.76 23.33
N THR A 288 -26.73 -29.50 24.05
CA THR A 288 -27.85 -30.21 23.49
C THR A 288 -28.88 -29.19 23.02
N ALA A 289 -28.72 -28.70 21.79
CA ALA A 289 -29.71 -27.84 21.16
C ALA A 289 -30.88 -28.70 20.69
N GLY A 290 -32.10 -28.25 20.97
CA GLY A 290 -33.30 -28.77 20.29
C GLY A 290 -33.18 -28.47 18.78
N GLU A 291 -33.90 -29.22 17.96
CA GLU A 291 -33.82 -29.19 16.50
C GLU A 291 -34.01 -27.79 15.83
N ASP A 292 -34.37 -26.75 16.59
CA ASP A 292 -34.66 -25.38 16.13
C ASP A 292 -33.71 -24.31 16.73
N ALA A 293 -32.63 -24.66 17.43
CA ALA A 293 -31.77 -23.65 18.07
C ALA A 293 -30.50 -23.39 17.25
N LEU A 294 -30.26 -22.10 16.92
CA LEU A 294 -29.02 -21.65 16.26
C LEU A 294 -27.79 -21.95 17.13
N VAL A 295 -26.73 -22.41 16.52
CA VAL A 295 -25.43 -22.58 17.20
C VAL A 295 -24.75 -21.20 17.28
N HIS A 296 -24.50 -20.76 18.52
CA HIS A 296 -23.83 -19.47 18.78
C HIS A 296 -22.36 -19.67 19.08
N THR A 297 -21.51 -19.00 18.31
CA THR A 297 -20.05 -18.87 18.53
C THR A 297 -19.64 -17.42 18.32
N TRP A 298 -18.51 -17.01 18.90
CA TRP A 298 -18.05 -15.64 18.75
C TRP A 298 -16.53 -15.53 18.71
N THR A 299 -16.08 -14.42 18.13
CA THR A 299 -14.67 -14.01 18.09
C THR A 299 -14.54 -12.61 18.65
N ASP A 300 -13.71 -12.44 19.69
CA ASP A 300 -13.37 -11.13 20.27
C ASP A 300 -11.99 -10.69 19.81
N TYR A 301 -11.86 -9.39 19.54
CA TYR A 301 -10.62 -8.74 19.08
C TYR A 301 -10.16 -7.71 20.10
N CYS A 302 -8.97 -7.88 20.65
CA CYS A 302 -8.41 -6.97 21.65
C CYS A 302 -6.92 -6.71 21.43
N ALA A 303 -6.58 -5.53 20.87
CA ALA A 303 -5.19 -5.11 20.68
C ALA A 303 -4.29 -6.18 19.99
N GLY A 304 -4.78 -6.75 18.88
CA GLY A 304 -4.07 -7.80 18.13
C GLY A 304 -4.22 -9.20 18.72
N LYS A 305 -4.98 -9.38 19.80
CA LYS A 305 -5.34 -10.69 20.33
C LYS A 305 -6.71 -11.10 19.79
N VAL A 306 -6.83 -12.37 19.45
CA VAL A 306 -8.07 -12.99 18.96
C VAL A 306 -8.48 -14.08 19.93
N TYR A 307 -9.69 -13.95 20.44
CA TYR A 307 -10.32 -14.92 21.33
C TYR A 307 -11.48 -15.57 20.60
N GLU A 308 -11.59 -16.87 20.65
CA GLU A 308 -12.74 -17.62 20.15
C GLU A 308 -13.45 -18.27 21.33
N ASN A 309 -14.74 -17.96 21.52
CA ASN A 309 -15.55 -18.46 22.63
C ASN A 309 -14.82 -18.29 23.97
N ASP A 310 -14.40 -17.07 24.30
CA ASP A 310 -13.64 -16.66 25.50
C ASP A 310 -12.25 -17.29 25.64
N THR A 311 -11.77 -18.04 24.65
CA THR A 311 -10.46 -18.67 24.68
C THR A 311 -9.47 -17.90 23.78
N LEU A 312 -8.34 -17.46 24.35
CA LEU A 312 -7.26 -16.85 23.56
C LEU A 312 -6.71 -17.88 22.57
N ARG A 313 -6.86 -17.60 21.27
CA ARG A 313 -6.39 -18.46 20.19
C ARG A 313 -5.10 -17.95 19.58
N MET A 314 -5.02 -16.64 19.34
CA MET A 314 -3.82 -16.07 18.72
C MET A 314 -3.55 -14.64 19.19
N SER A 315 -2.29 -14.24 19.06
CA SER A 315 -1.84 -12.85 19.13
C SER A 315 -1.10 -12.50 17.86
N LEU A 316 -1.59 -11.49 17.15
CA LEU A 316 -1.00 -11.02 15.90
C LEU A 316 0.20 -10.11 16.17
N PHE A 317 1.24 -10.21 15.34
CA PHE A 317 2.35 -9.28 15.25
C PHE A 317 2.67 -8.98 13.78
N ASP A 318 3.41 -7.93 13.52
CA ASP A 318 3.84 -7.64 12.16
C ASP A 318 4.77 -8.76 11.65
N GLY A 319 4.33 -9.51 10.65
CA GLY A 319 5.04 -10.64 10.08
C GLY A 319 4.61 -12.01 10.60
N GLY A 320 3.55 -12.13 11.42
CA GLY A 320 3.07 -13.44 11.86
C GLY A 320 2.07 -13.41 13.03
N TYR A 321 1.99 -14.53 13.74
CA TYR A 321 1.16 -14.65 14.94
C TYR A 321 1.72 -15.69 15.91
N VAL A 322 1.28 -15.59 17.15
CA VAL A 322 1.46 -16.62 18.19
C VAL A 322 0.15 -17.34 18.38
N SER A 323 0.13 -18.66 18.24
CA SER A 323 -1.03 -19.48 18.62
C SER A 323 -0.90 -19.99 20.06
N TYR A 324 -2.05 -20.22 20.67
CA TYR A 324 -2.18 -20.72 22.04
C TYR A 324 -3.07 -21.95 22.03
N ASP A 325 -2.44 -23.14 21.93
CA ASP A 325 -3.18 -24.40 21.99
C ASP A 325 -3.50 -24.76 23.44
N ALA A 326 -4.77 -24.93 23.74
CA ALA A 326 -5.21 -25.51 25.00
C ALA A 326 -4.97 -27.03 24.96
N LYS A 327 -3.80 -27.48 25.38
CA LYS A 327 -3.64 -28.91 25.72
C LYS A 327 -4.51 -29.21 26.93
N ALA A 328 -5.33 -30.25 26.87
CA ALA A 328 -6.38 -30.59 27.84
C ALA A 328 -5.92 -30.70 29.32
N ASP A 329 -4.60 -30.78 29.56
CA ASP A 329 -4.01 -30.94 30.90
C ASP A 329 -2.98 -29.86 31.28
N ALA A 330 -2.81 -28.81 30.48
CA ALA A 330 -1.81 -27.78 30.77
C ALA A 330 -2.44 -26.61 31.54
N SER A 331 -1.91 -26.29 32.69
CA SER A 331 -2.27 -25.08 33.47
C SER A 331 -1.92 -23.76 32.79
N SER A 332 -1.22 -23.80 31.64
CA SER A 332 -0.93 -22.68 30.78
C SER A 332 -0.74 -23.17 29.33
N PRO A 333 -1.38 -22.55 28.32
CA PRO A 333 -1.17 -22.87 26.93
C PRO A 333 0.28 -22.54 26.54
N SER A 334 0.97 -23.46 25.84
CA SER A 334 2.28 -23.19 25.27
C SER A 334 2.14 -22.31 24.03
N PRO A 335 2.82 -21.17 23.96
CA PRO A 335 2.81 -20.35 22.75
C PRO A 335 3.61 -21.02 21.64
N SER A 336 3.08 -21.01 20.42
CA SER A 336 3.78 -21.43 19.19
C SER A 336 3.82 -20.27 18.22
N TYR A 337 5.02 -19.96 17.69
CA TYR A 337 5.20 -18.83 16.78
C TYR A 337 5.08 -19.28 15.32
N HIS A 338 4.36 -18.47 14.55
CA HIS A 338 4.10 -18.68 13.14
C HIS A 338 4.47 -17.42 12.37
N TYR A 339 5.19 -17.58 11.26
CA TYR A 339 5.74 -16.49 10.48
C TYR A 339 5.14 -16.44 9.09
N TYR A 340 4.78 -15.25 8.62
CA TYR A 340 4.29 -15.01 7.28
C TYR A 340 5.42 -14.68 6.33
N ILE A 341 5.49 -15.41 5.23
CA ILE A 341 6.28 -15.02 4.08
C ILE A 341 5.32 -14.37 3.09
N LYS A 342 5.59 -13.11 2.82
CA LYS A 342 4.70 -12.23 2.05
C LYS A 342 5.30 -11.92 0.68
N ASP A 343 4.43 -11.69 -0.30
CA ASP A 343 4.81 -11.14 -1.60
C ASP A 343 4.89 -9.60 -1.58
N HIS A 344 5.05 -9.02 -2.76
CA HIS A 344 5.20 -7.57 -2.96
C HIS A 344 3.96 -6.74 -2.54
N LEU A 345 2.77 -7.34 -2.51
CA LEU A 345 1.51 -6.72 -2.07
C LEU A 345 1.23 -6.95 -0.58
N GLY A 346 2.08 -7.72 0.12
CA GLY A 346 1.85 -8.09 1.50
C GLY A 346 0.89 -9.27 1.68
N ASP A 347 0.59 -10.01 0.61
CA ASP A 347 -0.21 -11.22 0.66
C ASP A 347 0.52 -12.31 1.44
N ASN A 348 -0.17 -12.98 2.35
CA ASN A 348 0.41 -14.10 3.08
C ASN A 348 0.51 -15.33 2.15
N ARG A 349 1.70 -15.54 1.54
CA ARG A 349 1.95 -16.62 0.56
C ARG A 349 2.27 -17.94 1.23
N VAL A 350 3.07 -17.91 2.28
CA VAL A 350 3.44 -19.10 3.07
C VAL A 350 3.38 -18.77 4.55
N VAL A 351 2.88 -19.72 5.34
CA VAL A 351 2.98 -19.70 6.80
C VAL A 351 4.00 -20.74 7.21
N LEU A 352 4.98 -20.30 8.00
CA LEU A 352 6.04 -21.16 8.53
C LEU A 352 5.95 -21.22 10.05
N GLY A 353 6.11 -22.40 10.61
CA GLY A 353 6.36 -22.57 12.04
C GLY A 353 7.78 -22.14 12.44
N GLU A 354 8.07 -22.07 13.72
CA GLU A 354 9.38 -21.69 14.28
C GLU A 354 10.56 -22.52 13.74
N ASN A 355 10.30 -23.80 13.44
CA ASN A 355 11.28 -24.72 12.87
C ASN A 355 11.42 -24.60 11.35
N GLY A 356 10.72 -23.68 10.72
CA GLY A 356 10.67 -23.50 9.28
C GLY A 356 9.79 -24.52 8.55
N ALA A 357 8.99 -25.32 9.26
CA ALA A 357 8.00 -26.19 8.63
C ALA A 357 6.92 -25.37 7.94
N ILE A 358 6.56 -25.76 6.72
CA ILE A 358 5.47 -25.12 5.97
C ILE A 358 4.13 -25.59 6.55
N GLU A 359 3.32 -24.66 7.04
CA GLU A 359 2.02 -24.93 7.66
C GLU A 359 0.85 -24.55 6.76
N GLN A 360 1.07 -23.57 5.86
CA GLN A 360 0.07 -23.13 4.92
C GLN A 360 0.74 -22.55 3.67
N VAL A 361 0.13 -22.76 2.50
CA VAL A 361 0.52 -22.15 1.22
C VAL A 361 -0.71 -21.56 0.57
N ASN A 362 -0.63 -20.29 0.14
CA ASN A 362 -1.72 -19.59 -0.51
C ASN A 362 -1.30 -19.10 -1.90
N HIS A 363 -2.16 -19.31 -2.87
CA HIS A 363 -2.05 -18.77 -4.21
C HIS A 363 -3.29 -17.93 -4.50
N TYR A 364 -3.11 -16.79 -5.16
CA TYR A 364 -4.19 -15.83 -5.38
C TYR A 364 -4.34 -15.49 -6.87
N TYR A 365 -5.59 -15.32 -7.29
CA TYR A 365 -5.93 -14.56 -8.47
C TYR A 365 -5.61 -13.06 -8.27
N PRO A 366 -5.48 -12.27 -9.33
CA PRO A 366 -5.12 -10.86 -9.22
C PRO A 366 -5.94 -10.03 -8.23
N PHE A 367 -7.23 -10.28 -8.12
CA PHE A 367 -8.13 -9.60 -7.19
C PHE A 367 -8.31 -10.34 -5.84
N GLY A 368 -7.39 -11.21 -5.46
CA GLY A 368 -7.33 -11.79 -4.12
C GLY A 368 -8.16 -13.04 -3.87
N GLY A 369 -8.91 -13.51 -4.85
CA GLY A 369 -9.55 -14.83 -4.77
C GLY A 369 -8.49 -15.93 -4.64
N MET A 370 -8.71 -16.94 -3.79
CA MET A 370 -7.77 -18.04 -3.60
C MET A 370 -7.88 -19.05 -4.74
N MET A 371 -6.73 -19.51 -5.25
CA MET A 371 -6.68 -20.62 -6.22
C MET A 371 -6.88 -21.95 -5.51
N GLY A 372 -7.44 -22.94 -6.19
CA GLY A 372 -7.67 -24.28 -5.67
C GLY A 372 -6.41 -25.08 -5.29
N GLU A 373 -5.22 -24.62 -5.67
CA GLU A 373 -3.95 -25.19 -5.23
C GLU A 373 -3.47 -24.70 -3.86
N SER A 374 -4.17 -23.77 -3.23
CA SER A 374 -3.87 -23.32 -1.87
C SER A 374 -4.06 -24.46 -0.88
N LYS A 375 -3.14 -24.61 0.09
CA LYS A 375 -3.13 -25.73 1.03
C LYS A 375 -2.99 -25.25 2.46
N SER A 376 -3.91 -25.67 3.32
CA SER A 376 -3.78 -25.57 4.78
C SER A 376 -3.33 -26.93 5.31
N LEU A 377 -2.07 -27.03 5.77
CA LEU A 377 -1.45 -28.26 6.25
C LEU A 377 -1.58 -28.43 7.76
N ALA A 378 -1.19 -27.39 8.51
CA ALA A 378 -1.23 -27.38 9.97
C ALA A 378 -1.76 -26.08 10.56
N SER A 379 -1.96 -25.05 9.74
CA SER A 379 -2.49 -23.75 10.16
C SER A 379 -3.82 -23.46 9.50
N SER A 380 -4.83 -23.10 10.31
CA SER A 380 -6.15 -22.64 9.88
C SER A 380 -6.31 -21.12 9.97
N GLN A 381 -5.22 -20.38 10.11
CA GLN A 381 -5.27 -18.93 10.24
C GLN A 381 -5.95 -18.29 9.01
N ARG A 382 -6.72 -17.24 9.25
CA ARG A 382 -7.61 -16.63 8.25
C ARG A 382 -7.09 -15.34 7.61
N TYR A 383 -5.91 -14.86 8.01
CA TYR A 383 -5.29 -13.66 7.42
C TYR A 383 -4.59 -14.04 6.11
N LYS A 384 -5.09 -13.54 4.97
CA LYS A 384 -4.72 -14.00 3.62
C LYS A 384 -4.21 -12.87 2.73
N TYR A 385 -5.00 -12.47 1.74
CA TYR A 385 -4.72 -11.42 0.77
C TYR A 385 -4.51 -10.07 1.47
N ASN A 386 -3.45 -9.35 1.14
CA ASN A 386 -2.97 -8.13 1.80
C ASN A 386 -2.85 -8.25 3.34
N GLY A 387 -2.72 -9.47 3.86
CA GLY A 387 -2.74 -9.72 5.30
C GLY A 387 -4.09 -9.48 5.98
N LYS A 388 -5.19 -9.40 5.21
CA LYS A 388 -6.55 -9.17 5.72
C LYS A 388 -7.21 -10.45 6.19
N GLU A 389 -8.11 -10.29 7.17
CA GLU A 389 -8.91 -11.39 7.66
C GLU A 389 -9.96 -11.80 6.62
N LEU A 390 -9.95 -13.07 6.26
CA LEU A 390 -10.93 -13.68 5.39
C LEU A 390 -11.98 -14.37 6.25
N ASP A 391 -13.23 -13.92 6.20
CA ASP A 391 -14.37 -14.60 6.82
C ASP A 391 -15.04 -15.49 5.78
N ARG A 392 -14.94 -16.81 5.99
CA ARG A 392 -15.57 -17.83 5.15
C ARG A 392 -16.82 -18.44 5.77
N THR A 393 -17.24 -17.91 6.91
CA THR A 393 -18.39 -18.46 7.65
C THR A 393 -19.64 -18.37 6.80
N HIS A 394 -20.33 -19.47 6.66
CA HIS A 394 -21.59 -19.60 5.92
C HIS A 394 -21.50 -19.14 4.44
N GLY A 395 -20.31 -19.29 3.81
CA GLY A 395 -20.10 -18.89 2.42
C GLY A 395 -19.94 -17.37 2.21
N LEU A 396 -19.69 -16.61 3.27
CA LEU A 396 -19.52 -15.15 3.19
C LEU A 396 -18.35 -14.74 2.29
N ASP A 397 -17.21 -15.39 2.46
CA ASP A 397 -15.99 -15.21 1.65
C ASP A 397 -15.54 -13.73 1.45
N TRP A 398 -15.67 -12.92 2.50
CA TRP A 398 -15.32 -11.50 2.50
C TRP A 398 -14.00 -11.24 3.22
N TYR A 399 -13.22 -10.29 2.69
CA TYR A 399 -12.07 -9.73 3.39
C TYR A 399 -12.46 -8.49 4.19
N ASP A 400 -12.10 -8.47 5.47
CA ASP A 400 -12.26 -7.31 6.34
C ASP A 400 -11.05 -6.38 6.22
N TYR A 401 -11.23 -5.23 5.57
CA TYR A 401 -10.21 -4.19 5.45
C TYR A 401 -10.31 -3.14 6.58
N GLY A 402 -11.27 -3.31 7.49
CA GLY A 402 -11.53 -2.41 8.61
C GLY A 402 -12.58 -1.37 8.29
N ALA A 403 -12.41 -0.56 7.27
CA ALA A 403 -13.38 0.45 6.87
C ALA A 403 -14.46 -0.06 5.90
N ARG A 404 -14.16 -1.13 5.18
CA ARG A 404 -15.06 -1.74 4.19
C ARG A 404 -14.84 -3.25 4.15
N MET A 405 -15.89 -3.98 3.79
CA MET A 405 -15.78 -5.37 3.39
C MET A 405 -15.50 -5.46 1.88
N TYR A 406 -14.58 -6.34 1.51
CA TYR A 406 -14.16 -6.57 0.13
C TYR A 406 -14.58 -7.97 -0.33
N ASP A 407 -15.20 -8.03 -1.50
CA ASP A 407 -15.60 -9.28 -2.14
C ASP A 407 -14.63 -9.64 -3.28
N PRO A 408 -13.76 -10.64 -3.10
CA PRO A 408 -12.81 -11.06 -4.13
C PRO A 408 -13.47 -11.87 -5.26
N ALA A 409 -14.66 -12.45 -5.04
CA ALA A 409 -15.40 -13.14 -6.09
C ALA A 409 -15.93 -12.14 -7.12
N LEU A 410 -16.46 -11.02 -6.66
CA LEU A 410 -16.92 -9.91 -7.47
C LEU A 410 -15.83 -8.90 -7.82
N ALA A 411 -14.66 -8.99 -7.20
CA ALA A 411 -13.52 -8.08 -7.36
C ALA A 411 -13.85 -6.60 -7.04
N ARG A 412 -14.71 -6.36 -6.02
CA ARG A 412 -15.20 -5.03 -5.68
C ARG A 412 -15.51 -4.83 -4.21
N TRP A 413 -15.63 -3.58 -3.81
CA TRP A 413 -16.11 -3.19 -2.50
C TRP A 413 -17.63 -3.34 -2.39
N MET A 414 -18.12 -3.62 -1.17
CA MET A 414 -19.54 -3.74 -0.85
C MET A 414 -20.19 -2.39 -0.46
N ALA A 415 -19.38 -1.44 -0.05
CA ALA A 415 -19.79 -0.08 0.27
C ALA A 415 -19.04 0.93 -0.61
N PRO A 416 -19.66 2.09 -0.90
CA PRO A 416 -19.01 3.10 -1.73
C PRO A 416 -17.78 3.66 -1.04
N ASP A 417 -16.86 4.15 -1.85
CA ASP A 417 -15.72 4.90 -1.36
C ASP A 417 -16.20 6.17 -0.63
N PRO A 418 -16.05 6.34 0.74
CA PRO A 418 -16.38 7.58 1.43
C PRO A 418 -15.68 8.84 0.85
N LEU A 419 -14.62 8.69 0.01
CA LEU A 419 -14.01 9.78 -0.76
C LEU A 419 -14.39 9.78 -2.24
N ALA A 420 -15.43 9.06 -2.65
CA ALA A 420 -15.93 9.06 -4.02
C ALA A 420 -16.11 10.47 -4.61
N GLU A 421 -16.46 11.44 -3.78
CA GLU A 421 -16.56 12.85 -4.19
C GLU A 421 -15.25 13.48 -4.68
N LYS A 422 -14.10 12.85 -4.42
CA LYS A 422 -12.79 13.30 -4.94
C LYS A 422 -12.39 12.60 -6.23
N TYR A 423 -13.02 11.47 -6.54
CA TYR A 423 -12.68 10.60 -7.67
C TYR A 423 -13.86 10.42 -8.64
N TYR A 424 -14.42 11.53 -9.13
CA TYR A 424 -15.57 11.53 -10.06
C TYR A 424 -15.38 10.67 -11.33
N GLY A 425 -14.15 10.29 -11.65
CA GLY A 425 -13.82 9.48 -12.82
C GLY A 425 -13.70 7.99 -12.56
N VAL A 426 -13.87 7.54 -11.31
CA VAL A 426 -13.73 6.13 -10.91
C VAL A 426 -14.94 5.68 -10.12
N SER A 427 -15.38 4.45 -10.35
CA SER A 427 -16.48 3.86 -9.59
C SER A 427 -16.15 3.84 -8.09
N PRO A 428 -17.08 4.27 -7.22
CA PRO A 428 -16.86 4.24 -5.78
C PRO A 428 -16.72 2.83 -5.20
N TYR A 429 -16.95 1.81 -5.99
CA TYR A 429 -16.83 0.40 -5.61
C TYR A 429 -15.60 -0.28 -6.23
N ALA A 430 -14.80 0.41 -7.06
CA ALA A 430 -13.61 -0.17 -7.69
C ALA A 430 -12.52 -0.43 -6.64
N TYR A 431 -11.95 -1.63 -6.67
CA TYR A 431 -10.83 -2.00 -5.80
C TYR A 431 -9.51 -1.59 -6.46
N CYS A 432 -8.68 -0.84 -5.72
CA CYS A 432 -7.34 -0.39 -6.17
C CYS A 432 -7.33 0.28 -7.56
N GLY A 433 -8.43 0.96 -7.95
CA GLY A 433 -8.56 1.57 -9.28
C GLY A 433 -8.44 0.56 -10.42
N ASP A 434 -8.90 -0.67 -10.21
CA ASP A 434 -8.84 -1.81 -11.15
C ASP A 434 -7.39 -2.27 -11.47
N ASN A 435 -6.43 -1.96 -10.61
CA ASN A 435 -5.03 -2.36 -10.78
C ASN A 435 -4.46 -3.01 -9.50
N PRO A 436 -4.99 -4.16 -9.08
CA PRO A 436 -4.63 -4.81 -7.82
C PRO A 436 -3.23 -5.44 -7.81
N ILE A 437 -2.54 -5.49 -8.96
CA ILE A 437 -1.17 -6.01 -9.05
C ILE A 437 -0.13 -4.96 -8.66
N ASN A 438 -0.45 -3.68 -8.85
CA ASN A 438 0.48 -2.58 -8.59
C ASN A 438 0.07 -1.72 -7.38
N ALA A 439 -1.11 -1.97 -6.83
CA ALA A 439 -1.68 -1.22 -5.72
C ALA A 439 -2.34 -2.17 -4.71
N MET A 440 -2.25 -1.82 -3.45
CA MET A 440 -2.98 -2.42 -2.35
C MET A 440 -3.70 -1.32 -1.58
N ASP A 441 -4.81 -1.66 -0.94
CA ASP A 441 -5.51 -0.81 0.01
C ASP A 441 -5.23 -1.32 1.43
N PRO A 442 -4.38 -0.66 2.25
CA PRO A 442 -3.97 -1.20 3.55
C PRO A 442 -5.06 -1.18 4.62
N ASP A 443 -5.97 -0.20 4.58
CA ASP A 443 -7.03 -0.06 5.58
C ASP A 443 -8.28 0.69 5.08
N GLY A 444 -8.33 0.97 3.79
CA GLY A 444 -9.46 1.63 3.13
C GLY A 444 -9.53 3.13 3.32
N GLN A 445 -8.49 3.89 3.66
CA GLN A 445 -8.71 5.30 4.04
C GLN A 445 -7.62 6.39 3.98
N ASP A 446 -6.29 6.22 3.79
CA ASP A 446 -5.31 7.35 3.81
C ASP A 446 -4.55 7.56 2.47
N PHE A 447 -3.71 8.63 2.35
CA PHE A 447 -2.94 8.90 1.13
C PHE A 447 -1.64 8.14 1.12
N TYR A 448 -1.46 7.27 0.16
CA TYR A 448 -0.28 6.45 0.03
C TYR A 448 0.58 6.91 -1.12
N TYR A 449 1.86 7.10 -0.82
CA TYR A 449 2.88 7.46 -1.78
C TYR A 449 4.03 6.45 -1.70
N SER A 450 4.61 6.13 -2.84
CA SER A 450 5.92 5.49 -2.86
C SER A 450 7.00 6.49 -2.41
N LYS A 451 8.16 6.02 -2.00
CA LYS A 451 9.33 6.87 -1.69
C LYS A 451 9.74 7.77 -2.85
N ASN A 452 9.40 7.38 -4.06
CA ASN A 452 9.69 8.15 -5.27
C ASN A 452 8.70 9.29 -5.52
N GLY A 453 7.76 9.53 -4.58
CA GLY A 453 6.76 10.58 -4.66
C GLY A 453 5.60 10.27 -5.60
N HIS A 454 5.56 9.06 -6.14
CA HIS A 454 4.45 8.58 -6.93
C HIS A 454 3.25 8.37 -6.00
N PHE A 455 2.11 8.96 -6.35
CA PHE A 455 0.86 8.74 -5.64
C PHE A 455 0.37 7.32 -5.93
N LEU A 456 0.18 6.52 -4.90
CA LEU A 456 -0.30 5.16 -5.01
C LEU A 456 -1.82 5.13 -4.94
N PHE A 457 -2.37 5.62 -3.86
CA PHE A 457 -3.82 5.73 -3.64
C PHE A 457 -4.10 6.60 -2.41
N GLN A 458 -5.37 6.91 -2.18
CA GLN A 458 -5.85 7.63 -1.00
C GLN A 458 -6.87 6.78 -0.26
N ASP A 459 -6.72 6.67 1.05
CA ASP A 459 -7.69 6.06 1.94
C ASP A 459 -8.51 7.11 2.73
N LYS A 460 -9.42 6.67 3.60
CA LYS A 460 -10.54 7.48 4.09
C LYS A 460 -10.58 7.79 5.58
N LYS A 461 -9.50 7.60 6.33
CA LYS A 461 -9.53 8.13 7.69
C LYS A 461 -9.79 9.64 7.68
N THR A 462 -10.67 10.08 8.55
CA THR A 462 -10.93 11.49 8.83
C THR A 462 -9.68 12.29 9.20
N THR A 463 -8.55 11.64 9.26
CA THR A 463 -7.26 12.17 9.71
C THR A 463 -6.46 12.87 8.63
N ASN A 464 -6.69 12.62 7.36
CA ASN A 464 -6.04 13.28 6.22
C ASN A 464 -4.49 13.23 6.28
N PHE A 465 -3.93 12.09 6.70
CA PHE A 465 -2.49 11.89 6.84
C PHE A 465 -1.83 11.35 5.56
N ILE A 466 -0.51 11.49 5.49
CA ILE A 466 0.31 10.91 4.42
C ILE A 466 1.00 9.65 4.91
N TYR A 467 0.95 8.61 4.09
CA TYR A 467 1.70 7.37 4.27
C TYR A 467 2.71 7.18 3.13
N VAL A 468 3.84 6.64 3.47
CA VAL A 468 4.93 6.29 2.54
C VAL A 468 5.43 4.91 2.91
N ASP A 469 5.33 3.95 1.97
CA ASP A 469 5.61 2.53 2.22
C ASP A 469 4.93 2.05 3.52
N ASP A 470 3.61 2.20 3.60
CA ASP A 470 2.71 1.79 4.70
C ASP A 470 3.02 2.41 6.08
N LYS A 471 3.94 3.35 6.12
CA LYS A 471 4.29 4.06 7.35
C LYS A 471 3.78 5.49 7.30
N LYS A 472 3.04 5.87 8.35
CA LYS A 472 2.58 7.24 8.50
C LYS A 472 3.76 8.20 8.44
N LEU A 473 3.71 9.17 7.53
CA LEU A 473 4.77 10.16 7.37
C LEU A 473 4.78 11.10 8.57
N MET A 474 5.88 11.09 9.31
CA MET A 474 6.06 11.86 10.53
C MET A 474 7.09 12.96 10.36
N TYR A 475 6.85 14.13 10.95
CA TYR A 475 7.84 15.19 11.08
C TYR A 475 7.83 15.75 12.51
N LYS A 476 8.97 15.72 13.19
CA LYS A 476 9.13 16.16 14.59
C LYS A 476 8.05 15.55 15.51
N ASN A 477 7.85 14.24 15.41
CA ASN A 477 6.87 13.46 16.18
C ASN A 477 5.39 13.86 15.97
N ARG A 478 5.08 14.49 14.85
CA ARG A 478 3.69 14.78 14.43
C ARG A 478 3.44 14.19 13.05
N ALA A 479 2.27 13.61 12.87
CA ALA A 479 1.84 13.10 11.58
C ALA A 479 1.64 14.26 10.59
N VAL A 480 2.09 14.05 9.34
CA VAL A 480 1.99 15.04 8.27
C VAL A 480 0.64 14.88 7.60
N THR A 481 -0.16 15.96 7.53
CA THR A 481 -1.44 15.97 6.81
C THR A 481 -1.23 16.21 5.31
N TYR A 482 -2.22 15.81 4.50
CA TYR A 482 -2.24 16.06 3.07
C TYR A 482 -2.05 17.53 2.73
N ASP A 483 -2.76 18.44 3.40
CA ASP A 483 -2.64 19.88 3.15
C ASP A 483 -1.24 20.41 3.43
N GLN A 484 -0.59 19.90 4.47
CA GLN A 484 0.81 20.25 4.77
C GLN A 484 1.74 19.71 3.70
N PHE A 485 1.55 18.45 3.30
CA PHE A 485 2.35 17.77 2.30
C PHE A 485 2.25 18.44 0.91
N ILE A 486 1.04 18.61 0.39
CA ILE A 486 0.83 19.21 -0.93
C ILE A 486 1.27 20.67 -0.99
N LYS A 487 1.16 21.41 0.12
CA LYS A 487 1.68 22.77 0.22
C LYS A 487 3.22 22.78 0.10
N LEU A 488 3.90 21.87 0.76
CA LEU A 488 5.36 21.72 0.66
C LEU A 488 5.76 21.30 -0.76
N SER A 489 5.15 20.24 -1.29
CA SER A 489 5.44 19.70 -2.62
C SER A 489 5.21 20.72 -3.73
N SER A 490 4.07 21.43 -3.68
CA SER A 490 3.76 22.49 -4.65
C SER A 490 4.74 23.68 -4.58
N THR A 491 5.27 23.96 -3.40
CA THR A 491 6.33 24.99 -3.25
C THR A 491 7.64 24.52 -3.86
N VAL A 492 8.06 23.29 -3.59
CA VAL A 492 9.28 22.70 -4.18
C VAL A 492 9.19 22.68 -5.70
N TYR A 493 8.06 22.22 -6.25
CA TYR A 493 7.80 22.21 -7.69
C TYR A 493 7.90 23.62 -8.31
N ALA A 494 7.29 24.62 -7.67
CA ALA A 494 7.20 25.98 -8.20
C ALA A 494 8.48 26.81 -8.06
N GLU A 495 9.32 26.48 -7.08
CA GLU A 495 10.59 27.17 -6.83
C GLU A 495 11.77 26.52 -7.56
N SER A 496 11.59 25.34 -8.13
CA SER A 496 12.62 24.66 -8.93
C SER A 496 12.72 25.22 -10.34
N SER A 497 13.77 24.84 -11.05
CA SER A 497 14.02 25.24 -12.45
C SER A 497 12.97 24.73 -13.44
N VAL A 498 11.98 23.98 -12.99
CA VAL A 498 10.84 23.48 -13.78
C VAL A 498 10.06 24.62 -14.45
N VAL A 499 9.94 25.77 -13.80
CA VAL A 499 9.34 26.99 -14.41
C VAL A 499 10.03 27.42 -15.70
N TYR A 500 11.28 27.01 -15.89
CA TYR A 500 12.08 27.25 -17.09
C TYR A 500 12.20 26.00 -17.98
N GLY A 501 11.45 24.93 -17.68
CA GLY A 501 11.47 23.66 -18.40
C GLY A 501 12.76 22.86 -18.19
N ILE A 502 13.36 22.96 -17.02
CA ILE A 502 14.52 22.15 -16.61
C ILE A 502 14.12 21.34 -15.39
N THR A 503 14.16 20.02 -15.51
CA THR A 503 13.95 19.10 -14.39
C THR A 503 15.31 18.71 -13.82
N ASN A 504 15.51 18.92 -12.51
CA ASN A 504 16.70 18.51 -11.80
C ASN A 504 16.31 17.98 -10.42
N ARG A 505 16.59 16.70 -10.18
CA ARG A 505 16.23 16.00 -8.96
C ARG A 505 16.91 16.58 -7.71
N GLU A 506 18.22 16.75 -7.79
CA GLU A 506 19.03 17.25 -6.67
C GLU A 506 18.62 18.67 -6.26
N GLU A 507 18.22 19.51 -7.23
CA GLU A 507 17.67 20.83 -6.97
C GLU A 507 16.40 20.76 -6.13
N MET A 508 15.44 19.92 -6.50
CA MET A 508 14.19 19.77 -5.75
C MET A 508 14.43 19.24 -4.33
N TYR A 509 15.29 18.24 -4.17
CA TYR A 509 15.66 17.68 -2.88
C TYR A 509 16.37 18.71 -1.99
N ALA A 510 17.24 19.53 -2.56
CA ALA A 510 17.90 20.62 -1.84
C ALA A 510 16.90 21.71 -1.42
N ILE A 511 15.96 22.11 -2.29
CA ILE A 511 14.90 23.08 -1.98
C ILE A 511 14.01 22.56 -0.85
N ALA A 512 13.58 21.29 -0.90
CA ALA A 512 12.75 20.67 0.13
C ALA A 512 13.45 20.72 1.51
N SER A 513 14.72 20.34 1.57
CA SER A 513 15.51 20.36 2.81
C SER A 513 15.67 21.77 3.37
N VAL A 514 15.91 22.77 2.55
CA VAL A 514 16.02 24.18 2.99
C VAL A 514 14.68 24.70 3.47
N HIS A 515 13.59 24.38 2.75
CA HIS A 515 12.24 24.84 3.10
C HIS A 515 11.78 24.34 4.48
N LEU A 516 12.09 23.09 4.83
CA LEU A 516 11.79 22.53 6.14
C LEU A 516 12.61 23.18 7.28
N ARG A 517 13.83 23.60 7.01
CA ARG A 517 14.64 24.34 7.99
C ARG A 517 14.20 25.78 8.15
N ASN A 518 13.75 26.41 7.08
CA ASN A 518 13.33 27.80 7.04
C ASN A 518 11.85 27.90 6.66
N SER A 519 10.98 28.02 7.66
CA SER A 519 9.52 27.98 7.54
C SER A 519 8.88 29.16 6.77
N LYS A 520 9.67 30.11 6.25
CA LYS A 520 9.16 31.17 5.40
C LYS A 520 9.00 30.66 3.98
N ALA A 521 7.79 30.22 3.65
CA ALA A 521 7.42 29.73 2.33
C ALA A 521 7.43 30.87 1.29
N TYR A 522 8.45 30.91 0.44
CA TYR A 522 8.39 31.66 -0.80
C TYR A 522 7.71 30.78 -1.87
N GLY A 523 6.95 31.36 -2.79
CA GLY A 523 6.41 30.65 -3.97
C GLY A 523 5.08 29.93 -3.82
N ALA A 524 4.53 29.76 -2.62
CA ALA A 524 3.30 28.99 -2.38
C ALA A 524 2.04 29.48 -3.17
N ASN A 525 2.09 30.65 -3.79
CA ASN A 525 0.98 31.26 -4.52
C ASN A 525 1.25 31.52 -6.01
N ASN A 526 2.37 31.11 -6.56
CA ASN A 526 2.63 31.28 -7.99
C ASN A 526 1.77 30.31 -8.85
N VAL A 527 1.75 30.56 -10.17
CA VAL A 527 0.93 29.81 -11.12
C VAL A 527 1.28 28.31 -11.11
N GLN A 528 2.57 27.97 -10.97
CA GLN A 528 3.03 26.58 -10.98
C GLN A 528 2.63 25.85 -9.71
N ALA A 529 2.73 26.49 -8.54
CA ALA A 529 2.25 25.93 -7.29
C ALA A 529 0.73 25.66 -7.33
N LYS A 530 -0.04 26.61 -7.90
CA LYS A 530 -1.49 26.42 -8.09
C LYS A 530 -1.77 25.27 -9.07
N ARG A 531 -1.01 25.17 -10.16
CA ARG A 531 -1.14 24.07 -11.13
C ARG A 531 -0.96 22.73 -10.43
N MET A 532 0.10 22.52 -9.66
CA MET A 532 0.33 21.26 -8.95
C MET A 532 -0.78 20.94 -7.95
N ARG A 533 -1.24 21.93 -7.17
CA ARG A 533 -2.32 21.73 -6.19
C ARG A 533 -3.67 21.39 -6.83
N ASN A 534 -3.90 21.85 -8.05
CA ASN A 534 -5.15 21.63 -8.79
C ASN A 534 -5.04 20.47 -9.79
N THR A 535 -3.89 19.79 -9.87
CA THR A 535 -3.73 18.59 -10.68
C THR A 535 -4.26 17.41 -9.88
N ASP A 536 -5.07 16.59 -10.51
CA ASP A 536 -5.54 15.33 -9.96
C ASP A 536 -4.34 14.45 -9.58
N LEU A 537 -4.41 13.79 -8.42
CA LEU A 537 -3.31 12.97 -7.90
C LEU A 537 -2.96 11.80 -8.81
N SER A 538 -3.94 11.27 -9.54
CA SER A 538 -3.73 10.22 -10.55
C SER A 538 -3.06 10.72 -11.83
N ASN A 539 -3.02 12.05 -12.05
CA ASN A 539 -2.50 12.70 -13.24
C ASN A 539 -1.26 13.57 -12.97
N LEU A 540 -0.53 13.29 -11.89
CA LEU A 540 0.72 13.99 -11.59
C LEU A 540 1.75 13.72 -12.70
N THR A 541 2.43 14.75 -13.12
CA THR A 541 3.57 14.58 -14.04
C THR A 541 4.78 14.04 -13.28
N GLU A 542 5.69 13.34 -13.97
CA GLU A 542 6.96 12.85 -13.40
C GLU A 542 7.69 13.92 -12.57
N THR A 543 7.63 15.17 -13.02
CA THR A 543 8.24 16.31 -12.33
C THR A 543 7.50 16.69 -11.03
N MET A 544 6.18 16.53 -10.98
CA MET A 544 5.39 16.76 -9.76
C MET A 544 5.62 15.64 -8.76
N GLU A 545 5.73 14.39 -9.22
CA GLU A 545 6.10 13.25 -8.39
C GLU A 545 7.51 13.40 -7.80
N MET A 546 8.44 13.91 -8.58
CA MET A 546 9.80 14.22 -8.10
C MET A 546 9.78 15.28 -6.98
N ALA A 547 8.88 16.26 -7.04
CA ALA A 547 8.70 17.22 -5.95
C ALA A 547 8.09 16.57 -4.69
N ASN A 548 7.18 15.62 -4.85
CA ASN A 548 6.66 14.80 -3.75
C ASN A 548 7.78 13.97 -3.11
N ALA A 549 8.57 13.26 -3.92
CA ALA A 549 9.72 12.47 -3.44
C ALA A 549 10.73 13.33 -2.67
N ALA A 550 11.00 14.54 -3.15
CA ALA A 550 11.89 15.47 -2.49
C ALA A 550 11.39 15.88 -1.10
N VAL A 551 10.08 16.11 -0.96
CA VAL A 551 9.44 16.44 0.32
C VAL A 551 9.43 15.23 1.26
N ILE A 552 9.11 14.04 0.75
CA ILE A 552 9.16 12.79 1.52
C ILE A 552 10.57 12.59 2.10
N ASN A 553 11.60 12.65 1.24
CA ASN A 553 13.00 12.53 1.67
C ASN A 553 13.36 13.53 2.78
N ALA A 554 12.98 14.78 2.61
CA ALA A 554 13.30 15.83 3.59
C ALA A 554 12.55 15.64 4.92
N LEU A 555 11.28 15.23 4.88
CA LEU A 555 10.46 14.96 6.09
C LEU A 555 10.96 13.73 6.85
N GLN A 556 11.46 12.71 6.16
CA GLN A 556 12.05 11.51 6.74
C GLN A 556 13.49 11.69 7.20
N GLY A 557 14.09 12.90 7.03
CA GLY A 557 15.48 13.16 7.42
C GLY A 557 16.51 12.53 6.49
N GLY A 558 16.13 12.27 5.22
CA GLY A 558 17.02 11.73 4.20
C GLY A 558 18.13 12.70 3.77
N HIS A 559 18.88 12.35 2.73
CA HIS A 559 20.05 13.10 2.29
C HIS A 559 19.74 14.57 1.98
N ASP A 560 20.50 15.49 2.57
CA ASP A 560 20.39 16.94 2.36
C ASP A 560 21.34 17.42 1.25
N TYR A 561 20.86 17.45 0.03
CA TYR A 561 21.63 17.92 -1.12
C TYR A 561 22.00 19.42 -1.04
N SER A 562 21.37 20.20 -0.19
CA SER A 562 21.70 21.61 0.02
C SER A 562 22.97 21.84 0.87
N ASN A 563 23.52 20.79 1.45
CA ASN A 563 24.65 20.84 2.37
C ASN A 563 24.44 21.83 3.54
N GLY A 564 23.24 21.79 4.13
CA GLY A 564 22.87 22.61 5.27
C GLY A 564 22.56 24.07 4.92
N ALA A 565 22.21 24.37 3.68
CA ALA A 565 21.79 25.71 3.29
C ALA A 565 20.55 26.21 4.06
N ALA A 566 20.46 27.51 4.28
CA ALA A 566 19.33 28.18 4.89
C ALA A 566 18.48 28.97 3.89
N GLN A 567 18.97 29.18 2.67
CA GLN A 567 18.32 29.95 1.60
C GLN A 567 18.71 29.41 0.23
N TRP A 568 17.92 29.75 -0.79
CA TRP A 568 18.23 29.50 -2.20
C TRP A 568 17.82 30.69 -3.07
N ASP A 569 18.43 30.82 -4.25
CA ASP A 569 18.11 31.81 -5.27
C ASP A 569 18.18 31.20 -6.67
N GLY A 570 17.21 31.50 -7.51
CA GLY A 570 17.09 30.95 -8.85
C GLY A 570 17.76 31.81 -9.97
N ALA A 571 17.39 31.49 -11.19
CA ALA A 571 17.93 32.14 -12.41
C ALA A 571 17.64 33.66 -12.49
N GLU A 572 16.59 34.13 -11.83
CA GLU A 572 16.24 35.55 -11.82
C GLU A 572 17.35 36.45 -11.30
N GLN A 573 18.20 35.90 -10.41
CA GLN A 573 19.37 36.64 -9.90
C GLN A 573 20.40 36.98 -10.99
N ALA A 574 20.53 36.08 -11.99
CA ALA A 574 21.48 36.26 -13.10
C ALA A 574 20.93 37.14 -14.23
N MET A 575 19.61 37.28 -14.32
CA MET A 575 18.94 37.87 -15.49
C MET A 575 18.41 39.28 -15.25
N VAL A 576 18.56 39.82 -14.05
CA VAL A 576 18.03 41.16 -13.74
C VAL A 576 18.83 42.22 -14.45
N LYS A 577 18.16 43.02 -15.25
CA LYS A 577 18.79 44.14 -15.97
C LYS A 577 19.25 45.22 -15.02
N LYS A 578 20.36 45.90 -15.36
CA LYS A 578 20.96 46.97 -14.59
C LYS A 578 19.97 48.13 -14.29
N GLU A 579 19.03 48.39 -15.20
CA GLU A 579 17.96 49.39 -15.05
C GLU A 579 16.98 49.13 -13.89
N TYR A 580 16.83 47.90 -13.45
CA TYR A 580 16.03 47.55 -12.28
C TYR A 580 16.77 47.74 -10.95
N GLN A 581 18.09 47.96 -11.00
CA GLN A 581 18.90 48.16 -9.80
C GLN A 581 18.59 49.45 -9.05
N ASN A 582 17.99 50.45 -9.74
CA ASN A 582 17.72 51.79 -9.22
C ASN A 582 16.24 52.11 -9.01
N LYS A 583 15.33 51.13 -9.08
CA LYS A 583 13.89 51.36 -8.82
C LYS A 583 13.55 51.22 -7.35
N PRO A 584 13.22 52.30 -6.62
CA PRO A 584 12.94 52.27 -5.18
C PRO A 584 11.65 51.52 -4.82
N SER A 585 10.79 51.26 -5.80
CA SER A 585 9.46 50.65 -5.58
C SER A 585 9.46 49.11 -5.45
N ASP A 586 10.56 48.46 -5.81
CA ASP A 586 10.72 47.00 -5.66
C ASP A 586 11.96 46.68 -4.82
N GLY A 587 11.86 46.96 -3.54
CA GLY A 587 12.93 46.72 -2.57
C GLY A 587 13.49 45.28 -2.57
N ARG A 588 12.75 44.33 -3.13
CA ARG A 588 13.19 42.94 -3.30
C ARG A 588 14.25 42.83 -4.43
N ILE A 589 14.05 43.51 -5.52
CA ILE A 589 14.97 43.44 -6.68
C ILE A 589 16.30 44.10 -6.34
N MET A 590 16.28 45.29 -5.73
CA MET A 590 17.50 45.96 -5.26
C MET A 590 18.27 45.16 -4.23
N TYR A 591 17.56 44.51 -3.31
CA TYR A 591 18.13 43.66 -2.29
C TYR A 591 18.86 42.45 -2.90
N LYS A 592 18.21 41.77 -3.84
CA LYS A 592 18.74 40.56 -4.48
C LYS A 592 19.92 40.83 -5.37
N MET A 593 20.01 41.99 -6.01
CA MET A 593 21.09 42.36 -6.90
C MET A 593 22.32 42.89 -6.21
N ASN A 594 22.20 43.26 -4.96
CA ASN A 594 23.36 43.70 -4.19
C ASN A 594 24.06 42.48 -3.59
N THR A 595 24.85 41.81 -4.42
CA THR A 595 25.66 40.63 -4.07
C THR A 595 26.79 40.92 -3.10
N MET A 596 26.87 42.14 -2.58
CA MET A 596 27.87 42.50 -1.56
C MET A 596 27.57 41.71 -0.28
N GLY A 597 28.50 40.84 0.10
CA GLY A 597 28.38 39.94 1.27
C GLY A 597 28.09 38.47 0.94
N TRP A 598 27.91 38.13 -0.33
CA TRP A 598 27.78 36.75 -0.79
C TRP A 598 29.14 36.18 -1.17
N SER A 599 29.49 35.03 -0.62
CA SER A 599 30.69 34.27 -0.98
C SER A 599 30.30 33.06 -1.78
N MET A 600 30.48 33.13 -3.08
CA MET A 600 30.15 32.05 -4.01
C MET A 600 31.39 31.21 -4.31
N ASN A 601 31.31 29.91 -4.12
CA ASN A 601 32.35 28.99 -4.54
C ASN A 601 32.51 29.05 -6.05
N ILE A 602 33.76 29.08 -6.54
CA ILE A 602 34.07 29.22 -7.98
C ILE A 602 33.46 28.07 -8.81
N ILE A 603 33.40 26.87 -8.28
CA ILE A 603 32.79 25.72 -8.92
C ILE A 603 31.27 25.95 -9.08
N HIS A 604 30.60 26.37 -8.02
CA HIS A 604 29.17 26.68 -8.04
C HIS A 604 28.86 27.82 -9.02
N TYR A 605 29.69 28.88 -9.03
CA TYR A 605 29.52 29.99 -9.96
C TYR A 605 29.67 29.56 -11.41
N ASN A 606 30.73 28.83 -11.74
CA ASN A 606 30.97 28.39 -13.11
C ASN A 606 29.87 27.45 -13.61
N SER A 607 29.44 26.55 -12.75
CA SER A 607 28.34 25.63 -13.06
C SER A 607 27.02 26.39 -13.26
N TRP A 608 26.67 27.29 -12.35
CA TRP A 608 25.49 28.14 -12.44
C TRP A 608 25.52 29.04 -13.68
N LYS A 609 26.62 29.72 -13.93
CA LYS A 609 26.84 30.55 -15.13
C LYS A 609 26.61 29.73 -16.39
N SER A 610 27.24 28.56 -16.49
CA SER A 610 27.11 27.68 -17.65
C SER A 610 25.68 27.19 -17.86
N ALA A 611 24.94 26.89 -16.78
CA ALA A 611 23.53 26.48 -16.83
C ALA A 611 22.64 27.64 -17.34
N ILE A 612 22.83 28.86 -16.84
CA ILE A 612 22.10 30.05 -17.26
C ILE A 612 22.40 30.38 -18.73
N GLU A 613 23.68 30.42 -19.12
CA GLU A 613 24.08 30.70 -20.49
C GLU A 613 23.55 29.68 -21.49
N ARG A 614 23.56 28.40 -21.12
CA ARG A 614 23.00 27.32 -21.94
C ARG A 614 21.47 27.47 -22.13
N LYS A 615 20.75 27.86 -21.09
CA LYS A 615 19.30 27.98 -21.14
C LYS A 615 18.81 29.26 -21.80
N PHE A 616 19.47 30.41 -21.54
CA PHE A 616 18.97 31.73 -21.93
C PHE A 616 19.86 32.46 -22.93
N GLY A 617 21.06 31.94 -23.20
CA GLY A 617 22.07 32.57 -24.04
C GLY A 617 23.01 33.51 -23.28
N MET A 618 24.25 33.65 -23.77
CA MET A 618 25.34 34.38 -23.07
C MET A 618 25.02 35.86 -22.79
N ASN A 619 24.24 36.52 -23.63
CA ASN A 619 23.90 37.94 -23.49
C ASN A 619 22.94 38.25 -22.33
N LYS A 620 22.37 37.24 -21.68
CA LYS A 620 21.42 37.40 -20.57
C LYS A 620 22.04 37.23 -19.19
N PHE A 621 23.30 36.77 -19.12
CA PHE A 621 23.97 36.58 -17.84
C PHE A 621 24.62 37.89 -17.36
N THR A 622 24.08 38.47 -16.28
CA THR A 622 24.46 39.79 -15.75
C THR A 622 24.97 39.79 -14.31
N VAL A 623 25.16 38.61 -13.71
CA VAL A 623 25.65 38.52 -12.33
C VAL A 623 27.02 39.18 -12.17
N PRO A 624 27.22 40.02 -11.14
CA PRO A 624 28.51 40.64 -10.86
C PRO A 624 29.66 39.65 -10.70
N ARG A 625 30.88 40.09 -10.98
CA ARG A 625 32.07 39.25 -10.89
C ARG A 625 32.23 38.65 -9.50
N ILE A 626 32.60 37.38 -9.46
CA ILE A 626 32.81 36.59 -8.25
C ILE A 626 33.79 37.19 -7.27
N GLU A 627 34.85 37.85 -7.75
CA GLU A 627 35.90 38.43 -6.92
C GLU A 627 35.37 39.48 -5.92
N ARG A 628 34.14 39.98 -6.14
CA ARG A 628 33.47 40.94 -5.28
C ARG A 628 32.43 40.31 -4.37
N ALA A 629 32.16 39.02 -4.51
CA ALA A 629 31.10 38.31 -3.75
C ALA A 629 31.52 37.93 -2.32
N THR A 630 32.77 38.20 -1.94
CA THR A 630 33.30 37.87 -0.61
C THR A 630 33.13 38.98 0.43
N SER A 631 32.53 40.13 0.06
CA SER A 631 32.32 41.23 0.99
C SER A 631 31.17 40.98 1.96
N ASN A 632 31.22 41.65 3.14
CA ASN A 632 30.16 41.58 4.12
C ASN A 632 28.89 42.27 3.60
N TYR A 633 27.77 41.58 3.68
CA TYR A 633 26.47 42.07 3.28
C TYR A 633 25.75 42.78 4.43
N LYS A 634 25.24 43.99 4.19
CA LYS A 634 24.32 44.66 5.10
C LYS A 634 22.90 44.36 4.62
N GLY A 635 22.24 43.38 5.23
CA GLY A 635 20.87 43.02 4.89
C GLY A 635 19.87 44.11 5.28
N MET A 636 18.77 44.23 4.51
CA MET A 636 17.68 45.17 4.78
C MET A 636 16.98 44.91 6.12
N PHE A 637 17.09 43.70 6.66
CA PHE A 637 16.39 43.26 7.87
C PHE A 637 17.16 43.49 9.17
N ASN A 638 18.47 43.64 9.07
CA ASN A 638 19.31 43.97 10.23
C ASN A 638 20.49 44.78 9.76
N LYS A 639 20.82 45.86 10.46
CA LYS A 639 22.01 46.65 10.22
C LYS A 639 23.32 45.85 10.41
N ASN A 640 23.21 44.55 10.68
CA ASN A 640 24.34 43.64 10.87
C ASN A 640 24.84 43.05 9.57
N LYS A 641 26.15 42.87 9.45
CA LYS A 641 26.83 42.26 8.31
C LYS A 641 26.54 40.76 8.29
N ILE A 642 25.81 40.28 7.28
CA ILE A 642 25.57 38.87 7.06
C ILE A 642 26.55 38.34 6.02
N ARG A 643 27.19 37.21 6.32
CA ARG A 643 27.99 36.45 5.35
C ARG A 643 27.16 35.29 4.86
N LEU A 644 26.95 35.21 3.56
CA LEU A 644 26.34 34.09 2.87
C LEU A 644 27.40 33.33 2.09
N HIS A 645 27.45 32.01 2.23
CA HIS A 645 28.33 31.14 1.48
C HIS A 645 27.52 30.18 0.64
N SER A 646 27.89 29.99 -0.64
CA SER A 646 27.24 28.97 -1.45
C SER A 646 27.66 27.58 -1.00
N THR A 647 26.68 26.71 -0.79
CA THR A 647 26.88 25.33 -0.31
C THR A 647 26.67 24.30 -1.39
N ALA A 648 25.82 24.60 -2.36
CA ALA A 648 25.49 23.73 -3.48
C ALA A 648 24.96 24.54 -4.67
N GLN A 649 24.97 23.95 -5.87
CA GLN A 649 24.35 24.48 -7.08
C GLN A 649 23.77 23.32 -7.89
N TYR A 650 22.48 23.39 -8.20
CA TYR A 650 21.77 22.42 -9.04
C TYR A 650 20.80 23.16 -9.96
N GLY A 651 20.61 22.64 -11.18
CA GLY A 651 19.75 23.29 -12.16
C GLY A 651 20.13 24.76 -12.38
N LEU A 652 19.19 25.66 -12.17
CA LEU A 652 19.39 27.12 -12.23
C LEU A 652 19.46 27.75 -10.82
N THR A 653 19.56 26.96 -9.76
CA THR A 653 19.45 27.40 -8.37
C THR A 653 20.78 27.28 -7.62
N ILE A 654 21.11 28.28 -6.82
CA ILE A 654 22.22 28.28 -5.88
C ILE A 654 21.68 28.26 -4.46
N PHE A 655 22.33 27.49 -3.60
CA PHE A 655 22.00 27.32 -2.19
C PHE A 655 23.01 28.01 -1.29
N TRP A 656 22.52 28.67 -0.23
CA TRP A 656 23.31 29.56 0.63
C TRP A 656 23.16 29.21 2.10
N LYS A 657 24.26 29.31 2.83
CA LYS A 657 24.31 29.19 4.29
C LYS A 657 24.83 30.48 4.90
N THR A 658 24.23 30.91 6.01
CA THR A 658 24.79 31.95 6.89
C THR A 658 25.84 31.35 7.80
N ASN A 659 26.91 32.11 8.09
CA ASN A 659 27.86 31.75 9.14
C ASN A 659 27.25 31.93 10.51
#